data_0ac318d19c8b2f15e3423061503e9bf3
#
_entry.id   0ac318d19c8b2f15e3423061503e9bf3
#
_cell.length_a   1.000
_cell.length_b   1.000
_cell.length_c   1.000
_cell.angle_alpha   90.00
_cell.angle_beta   90.00
_cell.angle_gamma   90.00
#
_symmetry.space_group_name_H-M   'P 1'
#
loop_
_entity.id
_entity.type
_entity.pdbx_description
1 polymer ?
#
loop_
_entity_poly.entity_id
_entity_poly.type
_entity_poly.pdbx_seq_one_letter_code
_entity_poly.pdbx_strand_id
1 'polypeptide(L)'
;MWICVAAGGNSKLITNFVPNAALRRRARALFSYRYQMATKKNENSRPRRYVGAVVRWMWILFVVAVVLAALFLILVYNGVIGYMPPVEQLKNPQDRFASVVYSSDGEELGRYYRATGNRVYADFDEISPAVVDALISTEDARFEDHSGIDLRAMGRVAVKTLLMQRRNAGGGSTITQQLAKQLYTPRSENILQRAVQKPIEWMIAVKLERFYSKEEILKMYLNQFDFLYNAVGIKSAAKVYFNCEASELDTLQAATLVGMVKNPSYFNPVRHPERTRLRRNTVLEQMYKNDRLSRAEFDSLCALPLTLDFQRVDHKDGLAPYFREELRRFLTARRPRRSDYPSWDSQRYTDDSIAWATNPLFGWAEKTRKPDGTKYDIYTDGLKIYTTIDSRMQKYAEEAVREHMQQLQQQFFREKRNSSTAPYTSNRAELSDAMRATLIRNAIRQSERARVARVAGKSNEEIEAEFNRPFEMTVFSYDGPVDTVMTPRDSLLYTKSFLRTGFMSMDATTGFVKAYVGGPDFRFFQYDMVSTGRRQIGSTIKPFLYTYAFETDFTPCTTMLNEQPTLYDENGRVWQPRNTGRSRLGEMVDLRWALTNSNNWISARIIDRLSPAELVKRMHSYGITNRLPAVKSIALGPCEVSVKEMATAYSAFANGGMRSDPVYVTAIADANGNIISDFAPSQTEVITRKGYYRILSVLLNVVDGGTGNRLRRPPYSITAQTGGKTGTTNDNADGWFMAFTPELVSATWVGGEERYIHFNSMAQGQGASMALPIYGKYIRRVYDDPTLPYDQDARFHFPAGVDLCGGEGVAAEEEQTVDEAISGAFD
;
A
#
# COMPACT_ATOMS: atom_id res chain seq x y z
N MET A 1 -62.20 -2.07 -42.61
CA MET A 1 -63.63 -1.78 -42.90
C MET A 1 -64.45 -1.92 -41.61
N TRP A 2 -63.98 -1.29 -40.52
CA TRP A 2 -64.60 -1.26 -39.21
C TRP A 2 -64.30 0.02 -38.48
N ILE A 3 -64.65 1.17 -39.07
CA ILE A 3 -64.75 2.43 -38.38
C ILE A 3 -65.81 3.21 -39.12
N CYS A 4 -66.99 3.29 -38.61
CA CYS A 4 -68.01 4.30 -38.78
C CYS A 4 -69.40 3.75 -38.31
N VAL A 5 -69.59 3.59 -37.02
CA VAL A 5 -70.90 3.61 -36.43
C VAL A 5 -70.81 4.36 -35.11
N ALA A 6 -70.71 5.64 -35.25
CA ALA A 6 -71.06 6.60 -34.19
C ALA A 6 -71.33 7.97 -34.80
N ALA A 7 -72.46 8.14 -35.42
CA ALA A 7 -73.07 9.45 -35.54
C ALA A 7 -74.54 9.23 -36.04
N GLY A 8 -75.47 9.76 -35.31
CA GLY A 8 -76.94 9.57 -35.54
C GLY A 8 -77.44 10.06 -36.88
N GLY A 9 -78.42 9.32 -37.27
CA GLY A 9 -79.57 9.79 -38.09
C GLY A 9 -79.32 10.35 -39.46
N ASN A 10 -79.29 9.47 -40.46
CA ASN A 10 -80.00 9.77 -41.72
C ASN A 10 -80.18 8.50 -42.54
N SER A 11 -81.41 7.97 -42.56
CA SER A 11 -81.84 6.77 -43.31
C SER A 11 -81.80 6.94 -44.84
N LYS A 12 -81.36 8.07 -45.37
CA LYS A 12 -81.33 8.36 -46.82
C LYS A 12 -79.99 7.98 -47.47
N LEU A 13 -78.95 7.66 -46.77
CA LEU A 13 -77.61 7.41 -47.34
C LEU A 13 -77.37 5.88 -47.65
N ILE A 14 -78.26 4.99 -47.17
CA ILE A 14 -78.02 3.55 -47.32
C ILE A 14 -78.76 2.97 -48.57
N THR A 15 -79.67 3.75 -49.19
CA THR A 15 -80.50 3.31 -50.27
C THR A 15 -79.88 3.47 -51.65
N ASN A 16 -78.79 4.10 -51.84
CA ASN A 16 -78.24 4.41 -53.19
C ASN A 16 -77.04 3.46 -53.61
N PHE A 17 -76.76 2.44 -52.84
CA PHE A 17 -75.54 1.57 -53.17
C PHE A 17 -75.91 0.13 -53.40
N VAL A 18 -77.23 -0.30 -53.54
CA VAL A 18 -77.54 -1.67 -53.80
C VAL A 18 -78.43 -1.74 -55.07
N PRO A 19 -77.93 -2.40 -56.13
CA PRO A 19 -78.59 -2.31 -57.47
C PRO A 19 -79.89 -3.24 -57.64
N ASN A 20 -80.33 -3.96 -56.68
CA ASN A 20 -81.48 -4.89 -56.83
C ASN A 20 -82.65 -4.60 -55.86
N ALA A 21 -83.82 -4.35 -56.41
CA ALA A 21 -85.03 -3.97 -55.71
C ALA A 21 -85.51 -4.96 -54.65
N ALA A 22 -85.25 -6.24 -54.86
CA ALA A 22 -85.65 -7.35 -53.93
C ALA A 22 -84.75 -7.33 -52.64
N LEU A 23 -83.59 -7.02 -52.82
CA LEU A 23 -82.60 -6.83 -51.64
C LEU A 23 -82.91 -5.55 -50.82
N ARG A 24 -83.38 -4.48 -51.47
CA ARG A 24 -83.85 -3.25 -50.80
C ARG A 24 -85.10 -3.51 -49.87
N ARG A 25 -86.03 -4.37 -50.25
CA ARG A 25 -87.23 -4.75 -49.42
C ARG A 25 -86.75 -5.61 -48.20
N ARG A 26 -85.81 -6.54 -48.40
CA ARG A 26 -85.31 -7.40 -47.30
C ARG A 26 -84.47 -6.60 -46.33
N ALA A 27 -83.66 -5.68 -46.84
CA ALA A 27 -82.85 -4.78 -45.94
C ALA A 27 -83.71 -3.84 -45.08
N ARG A 28 -84.81 -3.27 -45.70
CA ARG A 28 -85.80 -2.48 -44.95
C ARG A 28 -86.62 -3.29 -43.93
N ALA A 29 -86.99 -4.49 -44.26
CA ALA A 29 -87.72 -5.35 -43.32
C ALA A 29 -86.79 -5.79 -42.13
N LEU A 30 -85.55 -6.13 -42.39
CA LEU A 30 -84.51 -6.46 -41.33
C LEU A 30 -84.17 -5.29 -40.46
N PHE A 31 -84.09 -4.07 -41.04
CA PHE A 31 -83.82 -2.84 -40.25
C PHE A 31 -85.01 -2.40 -39.41
N SER A 32 -86.24 -2.53 -39.95
CA SER A 32 -87.48 -2.27 -39.17
C SER A 32 -87.67 -3.30 -38.05
N TYR A 33 -87.36 -4.57 -38.27
CA TYR A 33 -87.50 -5.64 -37.28
C TYR A 33 -86.45 -5.53 -36.20
N ARG A 34 -85.25 -5.11 -36.53
CA ARG A 34 -84.20 -4.79 -35.54
C ARG A 34 -84.44 -3.53 -34.73
N TYR A 35 -85.04 -2.50 -35.35
CA TYR A 35 -85.43 -1.27 -34.67
C TYR A 35 -86.62 -1.54 -33.71
N GLN A 36 -87.59 -2.33 -34.06
CA GLN A 36 -88.73 -2.70 -33.16
C GLN A 36 -88.20 -3.61 -32.03
N MET A 37 -87.22 -4.49 -32.25
CA MET A 37 -86.67 -5.30 -31.18
C MET A 37 -85.78 -4.47 -30.23
N ALA A 38 -85.08 -3.42 -30.76
CA ALA A 38 -84.32 -2.53 -29.94
C ALA A 38 -85.19 -1.56 -29.10
N THR A 39 -86.36 -1.19 -29.61
CA THR A 39 -87.31 -0.34 -28.83
C THR A 39 -88.15 -1.09 -27.82
N LYS A 40 -88.43 -2.40 -28.04
CA LYS A 40 -89.12 -3.23 -27.04
C LYS A 40 -88.20 -3.65 -25.85
N LYS A 41 -86.91 -3.54 -25.95
CA LYS A 41 -86.00 -3.91 -24.87
C LYS A 41 -85.67 -2.72 -23.93
N ASN A 42 -86.26 -1.57 -24.15
CA ASN A 42 -85.92 -0.33 -23.40
C ASN A 42 -86.99 0.09 -22.42
N GLU A 43 -88.00 -0.78 -22.07
CA GLU A 43 -88.98 -0.45 -21.03
C GLU A 43 -88.66 -1.05 -19.64
N ASN A 44 -87.46 -1.68 -19.46
CA ASN A 44 -86.94 -2.03 -18.13
C ASN A 44 -85.70 -1.19 -17.83
N SER A 45 -85.90 0.09 -17.58
CA SER A 45 -84.81 1.08 -17.19
C SER A 45 -84.40 0.87 -15.74
N ARG A 46 -83.41 -0.05 -15.56
CA ARG A 46 -82.60 -0.09 -14.33
C ARG A 46 -81.05 -0.19 -14.53
N PRO A 47 -80.36 0.16 -15.63
CA PRO A 47 -78.94 0.13 -15.70
C PRO A 47 -78.26 1.46 -15.43
N ARG A 48 -78.90 2.63 -15.52
CA ARG A 48 -78.25 3.92 -15.30
C ARG A 48 -77.78 4.23 -13.86
N ARG A 49 -78.48 3.63 -12.87
CA ARG A 49 -78.07 3.77 -11.45
C ARG A 49 -76.80 2.93 -11.12
N TYR A 50 -76.65 1.75 -11.75
CA TYR A 50 -75.48 0.89 -11.51
C TYR A 50 -74.20 1.42 -12.16
N VAL A 51 -74.20 1.99 -13.38
CA VAL A 51 -73.08 2.59 -14.04
C VAL A 51 -72.53 3.83 -13.24
N GLY A 52 -73.48 4.69 -12.78
CA GLY A 52 -73.11 5.82 -11.92
C GLY A 52 -72.51 5.40 -10.57
N ALA A 53 -73.05 4.31 -10.00
CA ALA A 53 -72.50 3.74 -8.76
C ALA A 53 -71.10 3.11 -9.01
N VAL A 54 -70.89 2.32 -10.07
CA VAL A 54 -69.57 1.77 -10.43
C VAL A 54 -68.54 2.85 -10.69
N VAL A 55 -68.90 3.89 -11.45
CA VAL A 55 -68.00 5.04 -11.68
C VAL A 55 -67.68 5.77 -10.39
N ARG A 56 -68.68 5.97 -9.48
CA ARG A 56 -68.45 6.57 -8.19
C ARG A 56 -67.53 5.72 -7.29
N TRP A 57 -67.75 4.38 -7.28
CA TRP A 57 -66.84 3.46 -6.56
C TRP A 57 -65.42 3.45 -7.16
N MET A 58 -65.27 3.49 -8.49
CA MET A 58 -63.99 3.64 -9.14
C MET A 58 -63.29 4.93 -8.68
N TRP A 59 -64.00 6.06 -8.64
CA TRP A 59 -63.40 7.33 -8.15
C TRP A 59 -63.10 7.28 -6.66
N ILE A 60 -63.97 6.67 -5.83
CA ILE A 60 -63.70 6.48 -4.39
C ILE A 60 -62.45 5.60 -4.22
N LEU A 61 -62.37 4.46 -4.92
CA LEU A 61 -61.20 3.59 -4.88
C LEU A 61 -59.91 4.30 -5.37
N PHE A 62 -60.02 5.12 -6.41
CA PHE A 62 -58.92 5.91 -6.90
C PHE A 62 -58.47 6.94 -5.86
N VAL A 63 -59.36 7.68 -5.25
CA VAL A 63 -59.06 8.64 -4.20
C VAL A 63 -58.46 7.96 -2.99
N VAL A 64 -59.03 6.84 -2.55
CA VAL A 64 -58.49 6.03 -1.45
C VAL A 64 -57.09 5.52 -1.78
N ALA A 65 -56.87 5.03 -3.00
CA ALA A 65 -55.54 4.59 -3.45
C ALA A 65 -54.51 5.73 -3.44
N VAL A 66 -54.91 6.94 -3.90
CA VAL A 66 -54.06 8.16 -3.86
C VAL A 66 -53.77 8.55 -2.41
N VAL A 67 -54.77 8.54 -1.53
CA VAL A 67 -54.59 8.88 -0.09
C VAL A 67 -53.66 7.86 0.59
N LEU A 68 -53.84 6.55 0.32
CA LEU A 68 -53.00 5.50 0.84
C LEU A 68 -51.56 5.62 0.33
N ALA A 69 -51.40 5.93 -0.97
CA ALA A 69 -50.07 6.20 -1.55
C ALA A 69 -49.38 7.43 -0.92
N ALA A 70 -50.14 8.51 -0.71
CA ALA A 70 -49.66 9.71 -0.04
C ALA A 70 -49.25 9.44 1.42
N LEU A 71 -50.11 8.68 2.16
CA LEU A 71 -49.80 8.28 3.54
C LEU A 71 -48.55 7.38 3.58
N PHE A 72 -48.44 6.44 2.66
CA PHE A 72 -47.24 5.59 2.53
C PHE A 72 -45.96 6.42 2.33
N LEU A 73 -46.03 7.39 1.41
CA LEU A 73 -44.88 8.29 1.16
C LEU A 73 -44.54 9.16 2.39
N ILE A 74 -45.54 9.61 3.14
CA ILE A 74 -45.33 10.35 4.40
C ILE A 74 -44.71 9.45 5.46
N LEU A 75 -45.09 8.22 5.60
CA LEU A 75 -44.51 7.24 6.53
C LEU A 75 -43.04 6.91 6.14
N VAL A 76 -42.76 6.79 4.85
CA VAL A 76 -41.40 6.61 4.34
C VAL A 76 -40.55 7.86 4.61
N TYR A 77 -41.10 9.06 4.36
CA TYR A 77 -40.40 10.33 4.59
C TYR A 77 -39.98 10.54 6.05
N ASN A 78 -40.84 10.10 6.99
CA ASN A 78 -40.60 10.17 8.43
C ASN A 78 -39.80 8.97 8.97
N GLY A 79 -39.37 8.05 8.12
CA GLY A 79 -38.56 6.89 8.53
C GLY A 79 -39.30 5.79 9.30
N VAL A 80 -40.63 5.80 9.29
CA VAL A 80 -41.48 4.76 9.91
C VAL A 80 -41.45 3.46 9.08
N ILE A 81 -41.37 3.61 7.76
CA ILE A 81 -41.22 2.49 6.81
C ILE A 81 -39.83 2.59 6.15
N GLY A 82 -38.96 1.67 6.54
CA GLY A 82 -37.59 1.60 6.01
C GLY A 82 -36.60 2.58 6.66
N TYR A 83 -35.33 2.42 6.33
CA TYR A 83 -34.30 3.31 6.86
C TYR A 83 -34.27 4.63 6.08
N MET A 84 -34.47 5.73 6.77
CA MET A 84 -34.28 7.08 6.25
C MET A 84 -33.10 7.71 6.98
N PRO A 85 -32.00 8.05 6.29
CA PRO A 85 -30.83 8.66 6.94
C PRO A 85 -31.20 10.00 7.57
N PRO A 86 -30.69 10.30 8.77
CA PRO A 86 -30.87 11.59 9.41
C PRO A 86 -30.24 12.71 8.58
N VAL A 87 -30.69 13.94 8.79
CA VAL A 87 -30.22 15.10 7.99
C VAL A 87 -28.71 15.33 8.13
N GLU A 88 -28.16 15.03 9.28
CA GLU A 88 -26.71 15.10 9.57
C GLU A 88 -25.91 14.14 8.70
N GLN A 89 -26.38 12.90 8.50
CA GLN A 89 -25.76 11.94 7.59
C GLN A 89 -25.92 12.32 6.11
N LEU A 90 -27.05 13.00 5.76
CA LEU A 90 -27.24 13.49 4.41
C LEU A 90 -26.39 14.72 4.11
N LYS A 91 -26.09 15.56 5.14
CA LYS A 91 -25.22 16.72 5.02
C LYS A 91 -23.74 16.38 5.05
N ASN A 92 -23.38 15.22 5.58
CA ASN A 92 -22.03 14.72 5.61
C ASN A 92 -22.07 13.21 5.37
N PRO A 93 -22.23 12.76 4.12
CA PRO A 93 -22.14 11.35 3.79
C PRO A 93 -20.77 10.88 4.25
N GLN A 94 -20.73 9.89 5.16
CA GLN A 94 -19.46 9.29 5.58
C GLN A 94 -18.88 8.53 4.40
N ASP A 95 -18.17 9.23 3.57
CA ASP A 95 -17.44 8.64 2.46
C ASP A 95 -16.22 7.90 3.01
N ARG A 96 -16.12 6.63 2.68
CA ARG A 96 -15.00 5.77 3.07
C ARG A 96 -13.92 5.91 2.00
N PHE A 97 -12.96 6.76 2.25
CA PHE A 97 -11.85 7.01 1.34
C PHE A 97 -10.60 6.25 1.76
N ALA A 98 -9.87 5.73 0.78
CA ALA A 98 -8.53 5.23 1.01
C ALA A 98 -7.62 6.36 1.49
N SER A 99 -6.76 6.06 2.45
CA SER A 99 -5.70 7.01 2.80
C SER A 99 -4.54 6.89 1.82
N VAL A 100 -3.97 8.03 1.45
CA VAL A 100 -2.86 8.13 0.50
C VAL A 100 -1.56 8.38 1.25
N VAL A 101 -0.51 7.67 0.86
CA VAL A 101 0.83 7.80 1.40
C VAL A 101 1.70 8.54 0.38
N TYR A 102 2.20 9.70 0.76
CA TYR A 102 3.04 10.55 -0.08
C TYR A 102 4.50 10.47 0.34
N SER A 103 5.40 10.54 -0.63
CA SER A 103 6.83 10.77 -0.43
C SER A 103 7.10 12.22 0.00
N SER A 104 8.34 12.51 0.40
CA SER A 104 8.75 13.88 0.78
C SER A 104 8.79 14.86 -0.41
N ASP A 105 8.91 14.34 -1.62
CA ASP A 105 8.88 15.08 -2.89
C ASP A 105 7.47 15.13 -3.53
N GLY A 106 6.43 14.63 -2.81
CA GLY A 106 5.03 14.76 -3.19
C GLY A 106 4.47 13.64 -4.07
N GLU A 107 5.28 12.65 -4.44
CA GLU A 107 4.84 11.50 -5.24
C GLU A 107 4.00 10.52 -4.39
N GLU A 108 3.01 9.90 -5.01
CA GLU A 108 2.22 8.86 -4.34
C GLU A 108 3.00 7.55 -4.23
N LEU A 109 3.33 7.13 -3.01
CA LEU A 109 3.95 5.82 -2.75
C LEU A 109 2.92 4.68 -2.79
N GLY A 110 1.67 4.95 -2.42
CA GLY A 110 0.58 3.98 -2.41
C GLY A 110 -0.56 4.35 -1.45
N ARG A 111 -1.48 3.42 -1.24
CA ARG A 111 -2.75 3.68 -0.54
C ARG A 111 -3.07 2.60 0.48
N TYR A 112 -3.76 3.00 1.56
CA TYR A 112 -4.36 2.07 2.51
C TYR A 112 -5.88 2.00 2.29
N TYR A 113 -6.38 0.81 1.97
CA TYR A 113 -7.81 0.55 1.74
C TYR A 113 -8.19 -0.86 2.20
N ARG A 114 -9.47 -1.07 2.48
CA ARG A 114 -10.00 -2.41 2.71
C ARG A 114 -10.28 -3.10 1.38
N ALA A 115 -10.33 -4.43 1.36
CA ALA A 115 -10.52 -5.27 0.17
C ALA A 115 -11.75 -4.90 -0.70
N THR A 116 -12.66 -4.06 -0.20
CA THR A 116 -13.86 -3.59 -0.89
C THR A 116 -13.81 -2.13 -1.34
N GLY A 117 -12.65 -1.42 -1.26
CA GLY A 117 -12.67 0.00 -1.57
C GLY A 117 -11.33 0.71 -1.63
N ASN A 118 -10.67 0.67 -2.78
CA ASN A 118 -9.62 1.63 -3.11
C ASN A 118 -10.28 2.90 -3.67
N ARG A 119 -10.89 3.71 -2.78
CA ARG A 119 -11.51 4.99 -3.15
C ARG A 119 -10.51 6.11 -2.97
N VAL A 120 -10.21 6.79 -4.05
CA VAL A 120 -9.53 8.07 -4.01
C VAL A 120 -10.50 9.13 -4.47
N TYR A 121 -10.62 10.16 -3.65
CA TYR A 121 -11.49 11.28 -3.94
C TYR A 121 -10.92 12.08 -5.12
N ALA A 122 -11.78 12.39 -6.09
CA ALA A 122 -11.52 13.37 -7.13
C ALA A 122 -12.42 14.57 -6.88
N ASP A 123 -11.85 15.76 -6.80
CA ASP A 123 -12.64 16.98 -6.85
C ASP A 123 -13.23 17.15 -8.24
N PHE A 124 -14.27 17.97 -8.38
CA PHE A 124 -15.02 18.06 -9.64
C PHE A 124 -14.15 18.60 -10.79
N ASP A 125 -13.22 19.48 -10.50
CA ASP A 125 -12.22 20.04 -11.42
C ASP A 125 -11.10 19.02 -11.80
N GLU A 126 -10.90 17.97 -10.99
CA GLU A 126 -10.02 16.85 -11.31
C GLU A 126 -10.70 15.79 -12.22
N ILE A 127 -11.95 15.95 -12.59
CA ILE A 127 -12.70 15.00 -13.44
C ILE A 127 -12.80 15.54 -14.87
N SER A 128 -12.38 14.76 -15.86
CA SER A 128 -12.50 15.13 -17.27
C SER A 128 -13.94 15.48 -17.64
N PRO A 129 -14.19 16.62 -18.32
CA PRO A 129 -15.51 16.97 -18.83
C PRO A 129 -16.15 15.88 -19.71
N ALA A 130 -15.33 15.10 -20.42
CA ALA A 130 -15.80 13.99 -21.24
C ALA A 130 -16.49 12.89 -20.40
N VAL A 131 -16.05 12.66 -19.15
CA VAL A 131 -16.71 11.72 -18.24
C VAL A 131 -18.08 12.24 -17.82
N VAL A 132 -18.20 13.51 -17.49
CA VAL A 132 -19.45 14.17 -17.10
C VAL A 132 -20.44 14.11 -18.25
N ASP A 133 -20.02 14.50 -19.46
CA ASP A 133 -20.86 14.48 -20.66
C ASP A 133 -21.32 13.06 -21.03
N ALA A 134 -20.43 12.07 -20.95
CA ALA A 134 -20.79 10.68 -21.19
C ALA A 134 -21.79 10.16 -20.17
N LEU A 135 -21.60 10.47 -18.87
CA LEU A 135 -22.47 10.03 -17.80
C LEU A 135 -23.87 10.62 -17.91
N ILE A 136 -23.96 11.95 -18.04
CA ILE A 136 -25.24 12.67 -18.18
C ILE A 136 -25.98 12.14 -19.42
N SER A 137 -25.31 12.10 -20.56
CA SER A 137 -25.91 11.65 -21.82
C SER A 137 -26.46 10.23 -21.76
N THR A 138 -25.81 9.36 -20.99
CA THR A 138 -26.15 7.93 -20.97
C THR A 138 -27.14 7.55 -19.89
N GLU A 139 -26.98 8.08 -18.69
CA GLU A 139 -27.76 7.67 -17.52
C GLU A 139 -28.93 8.62 -17.25
N ASP A 140 -28.77 9.93 -17.50
CA ASP A 140 -29.77 10.94 -17.15
C ASP A 140 -29.67 12.21 -18.01
N ALA A 141 -30.07 12.11 -19.28
CA ALA A 141 -29.92 13.20 -20.25
C ALA A 141 -30.63 14.52 -19.86
N ARG A 142 -31.47 14.52 -18.83
CA ARG A 142 -32.17 15.70 -18.30
C ARG A 142 -31.79 15.96 -16.84
N PHE A 143 -30.62 15.59 -16.45
CA PHE A 143 -30.13 15.70 -15.08
C PHE A 143 -30.27 17.13 -14.52
N GLU A 144 -30.03 18.13 -15.34
CA GLU A 144 -30.16 19.55 -14.98
C GLU A 144 -31.62 20.03 -14.81
N ASP A 145 -32.59 19.34 -15.43
CA ASP A 145 -34.00 19.78 -15.54
C ASP A 145 -34.90 19.31 -14.38
N HIS A 146 -34.41 18.44 -13.49
CA HIS A 146 -35.25 17.89 -12.43
C HIS A 146 -34.55 17.91 -11.06
N SER A 147 -35.35 17.77 -9.98
CA SER A 147 -34.86 17.76 -8.59
C SER A 147 -34.92 16.33 -8.00
N GLY A 148 -34.09 15.44 -8.51
CA GLY A 148 -33.94 14.05 -8.03
C GLY A 148 -34.89 13.03 -8.64
N ILE A 149 -36.03 13.43 -9.19
CA ILE A 149 -37.03 12.56 -9.83
C ILE A 149 -37.41 13.12 -11.20
N ASP A 150 -37.19 12.37 -12.27
CA ASP A 150 -37.65 12.69 -13.61
C ASP A 150 -39.05 12.09 -13.88
N LEU A 151 -40.12 12.86 -13.62
CA LEU A 151 -41.49 12.44 -13.84
C LEU A 151 -41.79 12.16 -15.32
N ARG A 152 -41.13 12.86 -16.28
CA ARG A 152 -41.36 12.61 -17.72
C ARG A 152 -40.73 11.28 -18.14
N ALA A 153 -39.54 10.93 -17.62
CA ALA A 153 -38.92 9.64 -17.87
C ALA A 153 -39.73 8.50 -17.25
N MET A 154 -40.22 8.68 -16.02
CA MET A 154 -41.12 7.71 -15.37
C MET A 154 -42.39 7.49 -16.16
N GLY A 155 -43.06 8.54 -16.62
CA GLY A 155 -44.24 8.47 -17.49
C GLY A 155 -43.97 7.72 -18.80
N ARG A 156 -42.85 8.01 -19.46
CA ARG A 156 -42.38 7.34 -20.68
C ARG A 156 -42.18 5.85 -20.48
N VAL A 157 -41.52 5.47 -19.36
CA VAL A 157 -41.28 4.06 -19.02
C VAL A 157 -42.57 3.36 -18.69
N ALA A 158 -43.48 3.96 -17.89
CA ALA A 158 -44.79 3.40 -17.57
C ALA A 158 -45.63 3.11 -18.83
N VAL A 159 -45.68 4.07 -19.75
CA VAL A 159 -46.40 3.94 -21.03
C VAL A 159 -45.81 2.82 -21.89
N LYS A 160 -44.49 2.81 -22.08
CA LYS A 160 -43.80 1.80 -22.92
C LYS A 160 -43.86 0.40 -22.33
N THR A 161 -43.80 0.27 -21.02
CA THR A 161 -43.79 -1.04 -20.33
C THR A 161 -45.20 -1.60 -20.20
N LEU A 162 -46.20 -0.79 -19.77
CA LEU A 162 -47.56 -1.20 -19.51
C LEU A 162 -48.39 -1.31 -20.80
N LEU A 163 -48.28 -0.33 -21.74
CA LEU A 163 -49.09 -0.30 -22.97
C LEU A 163 -48.42 -1.03 -24.15
N MET A 164 -47.07 -0.96 -24.27
CA MET A 164 -46.38 -1.53 -25.44
C MET A 164 -45.68 -2.87 -25.14
N GLN A 165 -45.75 -3.38 -23.90
CA GLN A 165 -45.10 -4.60 -23.44
C GLN A 165 -43.61 -4.74 -23.86
N ARG A 166 -42.92 -3.63 -24.15
CA ARG A 166 -41.50 -3.62 -24.51
C ARG A 166 -40.65 -3.62 -23.22
N ARG A 167 -40.05 -4.75 -22.91
CA ARG A 167 -39.14 -4.90 -21.74
C ARG A 167 -37.88 -4.04 -21.78
N ASN A 168 -37.52 -3.47 -22.92
CA ASN A 168 -36.32 -2.61 -23.13
C ASN A 168 -36.69 -1.12 -23.29
N ALA A 169 -37.53 -0.58 -22.41
CA ALA A 169 -38.02 0.81 -22.49
C ALA A 169 -37.02 1.91 -22.05
N GLY A 170 -35.75 1.56 -21.76
CA GLY A 170 -34.77 2.49 -21.20
C GLY A 170 -34.87 2.62 -19.66
N GLY A 171 -33.83 3.12 -18.99
CA GLY A 171 -33.83 3.37 -17.55
C GLY A 171 -34.75 4.56 -17.18
N GLY A 172 -35.44 4.44 -16.06
CA GLY A 172 -36.28 5.51 -15.51
C GLY A 172 -35.74 6.03 -14.16
N SER A 173 -34.52 5.62 -13.77
CA SER A 173 -33.88 6.09 -12.54
C SER A 173 -32.89 7.19 -12.87
N THR A 174 -32.89 8.26 -12.08
CA THR A 174 -31.96 9.39 -12.20
C THR A 174 -30.58 9.05 -11.58
N ILE A 175 -29.55 9.82 -11.91
CA ILE A 175 -28.22 9.73 -11.30
C ILE A 175 -28.32 9.87 -9.78
N THR A 176 -29.12 10.85 -9.29
CA THR A 176 -29.33 11.07 -7.85
C THR A 176 -30.01 9.89 -7.16
N GLN A 177 -30.96 9.20 -7.83
CA GLN A 177 -31.55 7.97 -7.30
C GLN A 177 -30.55 6.82 -7.26
N GLN A 178 -29.66 6.71 -8.25
CA GLN A 178 -28.60 5.71 -8.25
C GLN A 178 -27.60 5.98 -7.13
N LEU A 179 -27.24 7.24 -6.89
CA LEU A 179 -26.41 7.66 -5.77
C LEU A 179 -27.07 7.33 -4.41
N ALA A 180 -28.34 7.69 -4.24
CA ALA A 180 -29.10 7.36 -3.03
C ALA A 180 -29.10 5.85 -2.74
N LYS A 181 -29.22 5.03 -3.79
CA LYS A 181 -29.13 3.58 -3.68
C LYS A 181 -27.73 3.12 -3.26
N GLN A 182 -26.66 3.69 -3.82
CA GLN A 182 -25.29 3.31 -3.49
C GLN A 182 -24.93 3.65 -2.05
N LEU A 183 -25.35 4.81 -1.56
CA LEU A 183 -25.01 5.31 -0.23
C LEU A 183 -25.81 4.68 0.91
N TYR A 184 -27.13 4.49 0.72
CA TYR A 184 -28.03 4.25 1.83
C TYR A 184 -28.93 3.01 1.71
N THR A 185 -28.90 2.30 0.56
CA THR A 185 -29.81 1.20 0.36
C THR A 185 -29.07 -0.15 0.26
N PRO A 186 -29.24 -1.07 1.23
CA PRO A 186 -28.63 -2.41 1.14
C PRO A 186 -29.20 -3.21 -0.03
N ARG A 187 -28.46 -4.22 -0.48
CA ARG A 187 -28.94 -5.13 -1.55
C ARG A 187 -30.21 -5.83 -1.11
N SER A 188 -31.28 -5.71 -1.89
CA SER A 188 -32.55 -6.38 -1.61
C SER A 188 -32.48 -7.85 -2.00
N GLU A 189 -32.90 -8.73 -1.11
CA GLU A 189 -32.99 -10.18 -1.34
C GLU A 189 -34.31 -10.59 -1.97
N ASN A 190 -35.39 -9.79 -1.80
CA ASN A 190 -36.75 -10.13 -2.20
C ASN A 190 -37.45 -9.02 -3.02
N ILE A 191 -38.43 -9.41 -3.90
CA ILE A 191 -39.17 -8.48 -4.74
C ILE A 191 -39.99 -7.47 -3.91
N LEU A 192 -40.52 -7.86 -2.74
CA LEU A 192 -41.25 -6.97 -1.85
C LEU A 192 -40.39 -5.91 -1.21
N GLN A 193 -39.17 -6.29 -0.79
CA GLN A 193 -38.17 -5.32 -0.29
C GLN A 193 -37.80 -4.29 -1.36
N ARG A 194 -37.66 -4.74 -2.61
CA ARG A 194 -37.33 -3.87 -3.74
C ARG A 194 -38.47 -2.87 -4.06
N ALA A 195 -39.71 -3.26 -3.88
CA ALA A 195 -40.86 -2.38 -4.06
C ALA A 195 -40.91 -1.25 -3.00
N VAL A 196 -40.52 -1.54 -1.77
CA VAL A 196 -40.41 -0.55 -0.68
C VAL A 196 -39.17 0.31 -0.81
N GLN A 197 -38.06 -0.23 -1.31
CA GLN A 197 -36.79 0.51 -1.48
C GLN A 197 -36.88 1.63 -2.51
N LYS A 198 -37.64 1.47 -3.59
CA LYS A 198 -37.76 2.52 -4.61
C LYS A 198 -38.33 3.85 -4.11
N PRO A 199 -39.44 3.89 -3.37
CA PRO A 199 -39.90 5.12 -2.71
C PRO A 199 -38.88 5.75 -1.76
N ILE A 200 -38.09 4.93 -1.04
CA ILE A 200 -37.03 5.41 -0.17
C ILE A 200 -35.92 6.08 -0.98
N GLU A 201 -35.46 5.44 -2.06
CA GLU A 201 -34.48 6.02 -2.99
C GLU A 201 -34.97 7.37 -3.56
N TRP A 202 -36.26 7.50 -3.89
CA TRP A 202 -36.85 8.75 -4.38
C TRP A 202 -36.80 9.87 -3.32
N MET A 203 -37.17 9.54 -2.08
CA MET A 203 -37.17 10.52 -0.99
C MET A 203 -35.74 10.95 -0.64
N ILE A 204 -34.79 10.03 -0.61
CA ILE A 204 -33.38 10.38 -0.38
C ILE A 204 -32.85 11.24 -1.55
N ALA A 205 -33.17 10.89 -2.81
CA ALA A 205 -32.75 11.67 -3.97
C ALA A 205 -33.26 13.11 -3.92
N VAL A 206 -34.54 13.32 -3.57
CA VAL A 206 -35.11 14.67 -3.40
C VAL A 206 -34.43 15.43 -2.26
N LYS A 207 -34.10 14.76 -1.15
CA LYS A 207 -33.35 15.37 -0.05
C LYS A 207 -31.94 15.75 -0.46
N LEU A 208 -31.21 14.87 -1.18
CA LEU A 208 -29.85 15.17 -1.68
C LEU A 208 -29.85 16.39 -2.58
N GLU A 209 -30.77 16.52 -3.53
CA GLU A 209 -30.90 17.68 -4.42
C GLU A 209 -31.25 19.00 -3.71
N ARG A 210 -31.67 18.92 -2.44
CA ARG A 210 -31.88 20.14 -1.60
C ARG A 210 -30.63 20.59 -0.90
N PHE A 211 -29.66 19.70 -0.65
CA PHE A 211 -28.45 19.98 0.11
C PHE A 211 -27.22 20.14 -0.77
N TYR A 212 -27.22 19.55 -1.96
CA TYR A 212 -26.07 19.49 -2.85
C TYR A 212 -26.38 20.06 -4.23
N SER A 213 -25.39 20.72 -4.82
CA SER A 213 -25.44 21.15 -6.22
C SER A 213 -25.40 19.95 -7.17
N LYS A 214 -25.71 20.16 -8.44
CA LYS A 214 -25.61 19.14 -9.47
C LYS A 214 -24.18 18.61 -9.62
N GLU A 215 -23.20 19.48 -9.58
CA GLU A 215 -21.78 19.14 -9.64
C GLU A 215 -21.36 18.28 -8.44
N GLU A 216 -21.79 18.64 -7.22
CA GLU A 216 -21.52 17.84 -6.02
C GLU A 216 -22.14 16.44 -6.09
N ILE A 217 -23.35 16.31 -6.65
CA ILE A 217 -24.02 15.04 -6.85
C ILE A 217 -23.25 14.18 -7.86
N LEU A 218 -22.81 14.75 -8.99
CA LEU A 218 -21.97 14.05 -9.98
C LEU A 218 -20.64 13.62 -9.39
N LYS A 219 -19.99 14.52 -8.63
CA LYS A 219 -18.74 14.24 -7.90
C LYS A 219 -18.93 13.05 -6.95
N MET A 220 -19.95 13.08 -6.09
CA MET A 220 -20.26 11.98 -5.18
C MET A 220 -20.52 10.67 -5.93
N TYR A 221 -21.29 10.71 -7.02
CA TYR A 221 -21.63 9.54 -7.81
C TYR A 221 -20.38 8.87 -8.42
N LEU A 222 -19.53 9.65 -9.06
CA LEU A 222 -18.31 9.19 -9.72
C LEU A 222 -17.26 8.68 -8.73
N ASN A 223 -17.21 9.24 -7.52
CA ASN A 223 -16.33 8.77 -6.47
C ASN A 223 -16.83 7.50 -5.75
N GLN A 224 -18.14 7.18 -5.85
CA GLN A 224 -18.73 6.02 -5.16
C GLN A 224 -18.76 4.74 -5.99
N PHE A 225 -18.69 4.84 -7.31
CA PHE A 225 -18.92 3.70 -8.19
C PHE A 225 -17.75 2.71 -8.18
N ASP A 226 -18.04 1.41 -8.05
CA ASP A 226 -17.04 0.32 -8.08
C ASP A 226 -16.86 -0.18 -9.51
N PHE A 227 -15.72 0.14 -10.11
CA PHE A 227 -15.30 -0.30 -11.45
C PHE A 227 -14.60 -1.66 -11.46
N LEU A 228 -14.58 -2.41 -10.34
CA LEU A 228 -13.84 -3.65 -10.14
C LEU A 228 -12.31 -3.48 -10.07
N TYR A 229 -11.59 -4.58 -9.82
CA TYR A 229 -10.13 -4.59 -9.66
C TYR A 229 -9.60 -3.58 -8.63
N ASN A 230 -10.35 -3.40 -7.54
CA ASN A 230 -10.09 -2.40 -6.49
C ASN A 230 -10.19 -0.94 -6.97
N ALA A 231 -10.73 -0.69 -8.17
CA ALA A 231 -10.94 0.64 -8.71
C ALA A 231 -12.30 1.19 -8.26
N VAL A 232 -12.36 1.76 -7.07
CA VAL A 232 -13.56 2.46 -6.57
C VAL A 232 -13.37 3.95 -6.75
N GLY A 233 -14.31 4.57 -7.48
CA GLY A 233 -14.23 5.97 -7.92
C GLY A 233 -13.49 6.15 -9.24
N ILE A 234 -13.79 7.27 -9.90
CA ILE A 234 -13.30 7.59 -11.26
C ILE A 234 -11.78 7.76 -11.31
N LYS A 235 -11.16 8.36 -10.27
CA LYS A 235 -9.71 8.56 -10.18
C LYS A 235 -8.98 7.21 -10.10
N SER A 236 -9.47 6.30 -9.27
CA SER A 236 -8.93 4.94 -9.19
C SER A 236 -9.15 4.16 -10.50
N ALA A 237 -10.30 4.35 -11.16
CA ALA A 237 -10.59 3.69 -12.43
C ALA A 237 -9.71 4.18 -13.57
N ALA A 238 -9.46 5.49 -13.68
CA ALA A 238 -8.53 6.07 -14.65
C ALA A 238 -7.12 5.46 -14.50
N LYS A 239 -6.63 5.39 -13.26
CA LYS A 239 -5.31 4.81 -12.97
C LYS A 239 -5.23 3.32 -13.28
N VAL A 240 -6.26 2.55 -12.90
CA VAL A 240 -6.28 1.08 -13.12
C VAL A 240 -6.43 0.69 -14.57
N TYR A 241 -7.32 1.35 -15.33
CA TYR A 241 -7.64 0.92 -16.70
C TYR A 241 -6.81 1.61 -17.77
N PHE A 242 -6.32 2.83 -17.49
CA PHE A 242 -5.67 3.68 -18.50
C PHE A 242 -4.34 4.28 -18.02
N ASN A 243 -3.94 4.05 -16.77
CA ASN A 243 -2.71 4.56 -16.17
C ASN A 243 -2.53 6.08 -16.29
N CYS A 244 -3.64 6.84 -16.26
CA CYS A 244 -3.66 8.29 -16.36
C CYS A 244 -4.43 8.90 -15.18
N GLU A 245 -4.38 10.22 -15.03
CA GLU A 245 -5.21 10.95 -14.08
C GLU A 245 -6.66 11.07 -14.58
N ALA A 246 -7.61 11.30 -13.66
CA ALA A 246 -9.03 11.38 -14.03
C ALA A 246 -9.36 12.59 -14.91
N SER A 247 -8.58 13.67 -14.80
CA SER A 247 -8.66 14.88 -15.66
C SER A 247 -8.18 14.64 -17.09
N GLU A 248 -7.30 13.64 -17.29
CA GLU A 248 -6.68 13.33 -18.59
C GLU A 248 -7.50 12.33 -19.42
N LEU A 249 -8.58 11.77 -18.85
CA LEU A 249 -9.43 10.82 -19.58
C LEU A 249 -9.99 11.43 -20.85
N ASP A 250 -9.68 10.82 -21.99
CA ASP A 250 -10.25 11.18 -23.29
C ASP A 250 -11.69 10.68 -23.47
N THR A 251 -12.34 11.08 -24.56
CA THR A 251 -13.75 10.71 -24.84
C THR A 251 -13.96 9.20 -24.95
N LEU A 252 -13.00 8.44 -25.51
CA LEU A 252 -13.11 6.98 -25.63
C LEU A 252 -12.95 6.28 -24.30
N GLN A 253 -12.00 6.72 -23.49
CA GLN A 253 -11.73 6.21 -22.16
C GLN A 253 -12.92 6.53 -21.24
N ALA A 254 -13.40 7.77 -21.27
CA ALA A 254 -14.61 8.21 -20.55
C ALA A 254 -15.83 7.38 -20.93
N ALA A 255 -16.10 7.22 -22.23
CA ALA A 255 -17.23 6.40 -22.71
C ALA A 255 -17.09 4.92 -22.34
N THR A 256 -15.86 4.41 -22.21
CA THR A 256 -15.59 3.04 -21.77
C THR A 256 -15.95 2.87 -20.30
N LEU A 257 -15.46 3.75 -19.42
CA LEU A 257 -15.76 3.71 -17.97
C LEU A 257 -17.24 3.92 -17.70
N VAL A 258 -17.87 4.91 -18.32
CA VAL A 258 -19.32 5.14 -18.22
C VAL A 258 -20.11 3.95 -18.76
N GLY A 259 -19.62 3.29 -19.79
CA GLY A 259 -20.20 2.04 -20.29
C GLY A 259 -20.27 0.93 -19.25
N MET A 260 -19.25 0.85 -18.37
CA MET A 260 -19.20 -0.12 -17.27
C MET A 260 -20.23 0.17 -16.16
N VAL A 261 -20.67 1.42 -15.97
CA VAL A 261 -21.61 1.83 -14.92
C VAL A 261 -22.90 0.98 -14.92
N LYS A 262 -23.35 0.55 -16.08
CA LYS A 262 -24.56 -0.30 -16.19
C LYS A 262 -24.39 -1.67 -15.54
N ASN A 263 -23.25 -2.32 -15.71
CA ASN A 263 -22.87 -3.61 -15.11
C ASN A 263 -21.38 -3.84 -15.29
N PRO A 264 -20.53 -3.49 -14.31
CA PRO A 264 -19.09 -3.55 -14.46
C PRO A 264 -18.54 -4.96 -14.69
N SER A 265 -19.18 -5.99 -14.15
CA SER A 265 -18.77 -7.38 -14.40
C SER A 265 -19.06 -7.84 -15.82
N TYR A 266 -20.20 -7.43 -16.39
CA TYR A 266 -20.63 -7.84 -17.73
C TYR A 266 -19.92 -7.05 -18.82
N PHE A 267 -19.68 -5.75 -18.61
CA PHE A 267 -18.98 -4.83 -19.51
C PHE A 267 -17.54 -4.57 -19.06
N ASN A 268 -16.85 -5.63 -18.63
CA ASN A 268 -15.48 -5.54 -18.17
C ASN A 268 -14.51 -5.47 -19.37
N PRO A 269 -13.73 -4.40 -19.55
CA PRO A 269 -12.87 -4.24 -20.73
C PRO A 269 -11.72 -5.25 -20.79
N VAL A 270 -11.27 -5.76 -19.63
CA VAL A 270 -10.19 -6.76 -19.54
C VAL A 270 -10.71 -8.16 -19.86
N ARG A 271 -11.91 -8.53 -19.34
CA ARG A 271 -12.48 -9.87 -19.52
C ARG A 271 -13.32 -10.01 -20.79
N HIS A 272 -13.98 -8.93 -21.20
CA HIS A 272 -14.96 -8.93 -22.27
C HIS A 272 -14.80 -7.71 -23.21
N PRO A 273 -13.63 -7.56 -23.88
CA PRO A 273 -13.29 -6.35 -24.65
C PRO A 273 -14.33 -6.02 -25.72
N GLU A 274 -14.81 -7.02 -26.48
CA GLU A 274 -15.80 -6.80 -27.54
C GLU A 274 -17.15 -6.30 -27.00
N ARG A 275 -17.65 -6.86 -25.89
CA ARG A 275 -18.88 -6.38 -25.27
C ARG A 275 -18.74 -4.96 -24.75
N THR A 276 -17.57 -4.66 -24.19
CA THR A 276 -17.26 -3.33 -23.68
C THR A 276 -17.15 -2.34 -24.84
N ARG A 277 -16.50 -2.68 -25.96
CA ARG A 277 -16.45 -1.87 -27.16
C ARG A 277 -17.85 -1.53 -27.69
N LEU A 278 -18.73 -2.52 -27.81
CA LEU A 278 -20.13 -2.29 -28.22
C LEU A 278 -20.90 -1.39 -27.23
N ARG A 279 -20.66 -1.54 -25.93
CA ARG A 279 -21.27 -0.71 -24.89
C ARG A 279 -20.69 0.72 -24.93
N ARG A 280 -19.39 0.87 -25.12
CA ARG A 280 -18.71 2.18 -25.35
C ARG A 280 -19.36 2.90 -26.53
N ASN A 281 -19.53 2.22 -27.65
CA ASN A 281 -20.16 2.80 -28.83
C ASN A 281 -21.62 3.21 -28.57
N THR A 282 -22.35 2.50 -27.67
CA THR A 282 -23.69 2.89 -27.22
C THR A 282 -23.63 4.20 -26.39
N VAL A 283 -22.59 4.39 -25.57
CA VAL A 283 -22.40 5.65 -24.82
C VAL A 283 -22.11 6.81 -25.79
N LEU A 284 -21.20 6.59 -26.75
CA LEU A 284 -20.91 7.59 -27.79
C LEU A 284 -22.17 7.97 -28.60
N GLU A 285 -23.04 6.98 -28.90
CA GLU A 285 -24.34 7.22 -29.55
C GLU A 285 -25.26 8.11 -28.70
N GLN A 286 -25.28 7.93 -27.38
CA GLN A 286 -26.05 8.81 -26.49
C GLN A 286 -25.42 10.22 -26.43
N MET A 287 -24.10 10.35 -26.38
CA MET A 287 -23.42 11.64 -26.44
C MET A 287 -23.76 12.38 -27.74
N TYR A 288 -23.75 11.69 -28.89
CA TYR A 288 -24.18 12.25 -30.17
C TYR A 288 -25.65 12.70 -30.15
N LYS A 289 -26.57 11.88 -29.60
CA LYS A 289 -27.99 12.20 -29.52
C LYS A 289 -28.32 13.38 -28.59
N ASN A 290 -27.44 13.71 -27.69
CA ASN A 290 -27.57 14.80 -26.73
C ASN A 290 -26.62 15.97 -27.09
N ASP A 291 -26.22 16.07 -28.35
CA ASP A 291 -25.43 17.14 -28.93
C ASP A 291 -24.07 17.42 -28.26
N ARG A 292 -23.47 16.36 -27.62
CA ARG A 292 -22.14 16.40 -27.04
C ARG A 292 -21.04 15.98 -28.02
N LEU A 293 -21.41 15.37 -29.14
CA LEU A 293 -20.52 14.96 -30.23
C LEU A 293 -21.17 15.32 -31.55
N SER A 294 -20.37 15.77 -32.49
CA SER A 294 -20.79 15.90 -33.88
C SER A 294 -20.91 14.51 -34.56
N ARG A 295 -21.61 14.44 -35.68
CA ARG A 295 -21.74 13.19 -36.44
C ARG A 295 -20.38 12.62 -36.88
N ALA A 296 -19.47 13.50 -37.32
CA ALA A 296 -18.14 13.11 -37.79
C ALA A 296 -17.28 12.54 -36.65
N GLU A 297 -17.29 13.15 -35.46
CA GLU A 297 -16.60 12.65 -34.27
C GLU A 297 -17.14 11.30 -33.84
N PHE A 298 -18.48 11.16 -33.77
CA PHE A 298 -19.13 9.89 -33.43
C PHE A 298 -18.69 8.75 -34.35
N ASP A 299 -18.76 8.96 -35.68
CA ASP A 299 -18.42 7.94 -36.67
C ASP A 299 -16.90 7.58 -36.57
N SER A 300 -16.04 8.57 -36.36
CA SER A 300 -14.60 8.39 -36.16
C SER A 300 -14.27 7.59 -34.90
N LEU A 301 -14.83 8.01 -33.76
CA LEU A 301 -14.56 7.38 -32.45
C LEU A 301 -15.09 5.94 -32.37
N CYS A 302 -16.24 5.66 -33.00
CA CYS A 302 -16.81 4.31 -33.04
C CYS A 302 -15.94 3.31 -33.82
N ALA A 303 -15.16 3.76 -34.79
CA ALA A 303 -14.27 2.95 -35.61
C ALA A 303 -13.01 2.51 -34.84
N LEU A 304 -12.59 3.29 -33.82
CA LEU A 304 -11.38 3.02 -33.08
C LEU A 304 -11.48 1.77 -32.20
N PRO A 305 -10.38 1.00 -32.05
CA PRO A 305 -10.35 -0.16 -31.16
C PRO A 305 -10.48 0.23 -29.68
N LEU A 306 -10.71 -0.74 -28.83
CA LEU A 306 -10.61 -0.57 -27.39
C LEU A 306 -9.13 -0.74 -26.99
N THR A 307 -8.52 0.32 -26.49
CA THR A 307 -7.14 0.32 -25.97
C THR A 307 -7.18 0.46 -24.46
N LEU A 308 -6.32 -0.29 -23.77
CA LEU A 308 -6.15 -0.27 -22.32
C LEU A 308 -4.67 -0.18 -22.00
N ASP A 309 -4.32 0.57 -20.97
CA ASP A 309 -3.06 0.44 -20.22
C ASP A 309 -3.39 -0.05 -18.82
N PHE A 310 -3.74 -1.34 -18.73
CA PHE A 310 -4.30 -1.93 -17.53
C PHE A 310 -3.22 -2.19 -16.50
N GLN A 311 -3.28 -1.45 -15.40
CA GLN A 311 -2.41 -1.61 -14.23
C GLN A 311 -3.24 -2.15 -13.06
N ARG A 312 -2.94 -3.38 -12.63
CA ARG A 312 -3.57 -3.92 -11.42
C ARG A 312 -2.96 -3.27 -10.20
N VAL A 313 -3.67 -2.34 -9.58
CA VAL A 313 -3.24 -1.71 -8.34
C VAL A 313 -3.54 -2.66 -7.17
N ASP A 314 -2.47 -3.30 -6.65
CA ASP A 314 -2.49 -4.03 -5.38
C ASP A 314 -1.70 -3.23 -4.35
N HIS A 315 -2.03 -3.38 -3.06
CA HIS A 315 -1.23 -2.80 -1.95
C HIS A 315 0.23 -3.29 -1.94
N LYS A 316 0.54 -4.34 -2.71
CA LYS A 316 1.89 -4.91 -2.89
C LYS A 316 2.68 -4.23 -4.00
N ASP A 317 2.01 -3.52 -4.90
CA ASP A 317 2.64 -2.82 -6.03
C ASP A 317 2.96 -1.37 -5.66
N GLY A 318 3.83 -0.70 -6.42
CA GLY A 318 4.30 0.65 -6.18
C GLY A 318 5.60 0.72 -5.39
N LEU A 319 6.11 1.93 -5.18
CA LEU A 319 7.36 2.18 -4.47
C LEU A 319 7.26 1.87 -2.97
N ALA A 320 8.38 1.49 -2.37
CA ALA A 320 8.55 1.28 -0.93
C ALA A 320 7.52 0.33 -0.29
N PRO A 321 7.21 -0.86 -0.85
CA PRO A 321 6.13 -1.71 -0.32
C PRO A 321 6.42 -2.21 1.11
N TYR A 322 7.68 -2.50 1.45
CA TYR A 322 8.07 -2.87 2.82
C TYR A 322 7.89 -1.73 3.81
N PHE A 323 8.29 -0.52 3.42
CA PHE A 323 8.09 0.67 4.23
C PHE A 323 6.61 0.96 4.47
N ARG A 324 5.77 0.88 3.43
CA ARG A 324 4.32 1.09 3.56
C ARG A 324 3.67 0.08 4.49
N GLU A 325 4.10 -1.19 4.45
CA GLU A 325 3.59 -2.22 5.36
C GLU A 325 4.05 -1.98 6.80
N GLU A 326 5.32 -1.59 7.02
CA GLU A 326 5.82 -1.21 8.34
C GLU A 326 5.09 0.02 8.88
N LEU A 327 4.87 1.04 8.03
CA LEU A 327 4.10 2.22 8.39
C LEU A 327 2.65 1.87 8.76
N ARG A 328 2.01 0.98 7.99
CA ARG A 328 0.68 0.46 8.31
C ARG A 328 0.66 -0.20 9.68
N ARG A 329 1.64 -1.06 9.97
CA ARG A 329 1.80 -1.73 11.27
C ARG A 329 1.95 -0.72 12.40
N PHE A 330 2.74 0.32 12.21
CA PHE A 330 2.93 1.41 13.18
C PHE A 330 1.62 2.15 13.44
N LEU A 331 0.96 2.64 12.41
CA LEU A 331 -0.27 3.44 12.53
C LEU A 331 -1.41 2.67 13.21
N THR A 332 -1.54 1.36 12.91
CA THR A 332 -2.65 0.52 13.41
C THR A 332 -2.29 -0.30 14.65
N ALA A 333 -1.09 -0.12 15.20
CA ALA A 333 -0.68 -0.86 16.39
C ALA A 333 -1.64 -0.60 17.56
N ARG A 334 -1.90 -1.66 18.33
CA ARG A 334 -2.67 -1.59 19.57
C ARG A 334 -1.74 -1.56 20.78
N ARG A 335 -2.25 -1.13 21.92
CA ARG A 335 -1.50 -1.19 23.16
C ARG A 335 -1.05 -2.64 23.42
N PRO A 336 0.27 -2.89 23.50
CA PRO A 336 0.79 -4.24 23.67
C PRO A 336 0.31 -4.88 25.00
N ARG A 337 -0.14 -6.12 24.93
CA ARG A 337 -0.45 -6.95 26.09
C ARG A 337 0.36 -8.22 26.00
N ARG A 338 0.95 -8.68 27.10
CA ARG A 338 1.81 -9.89 27.10
C ARG A 338 1.11 -11.13 26.54
N SER A 339 -0.22 -11.23 26.74
CA SER A 339 -1.06 -12.31 26.21
C SER A 339 -1.13 -12.37 24.67
N ASP A 340 -0.87 -11.26 24.00
CA ASP A 340 -1.00 -11.15 22.54
C ASP A 340 0.27 -11.64 21.82
N TYR A 341 1.32 -11.97 22.58
CA TYR A 341 2.61 -12.42 22.08
C TYR A 341 2.93 -13.86 22.54
N PRO A 342 3.44 -14.71 21.65
CA PRO A 342 3.91 -16.04 22.03
C PRO A 342 4.97 -15.98 23.14
N SER A 343 5.04 -16.99 23.97
CA SER A 343 6.02 -17.03 25.07
C SER A 343 7.48 -16.96 24.58
N TRP A 344 7.75 -17.49 23.41
CA TRP A 344 9.08 -17.48 22.78
C TRP A 344 9.45 -16.12 22.16
N ASP A 345 8.50 -15.22 21.94
CA ASP A 345 8.70 -13.89 21.32
C ASP A 345 8.54 -12.75 22.35
N SER A 346 9.26 -12.88 23.47
CA SER A 346 9.24 -11.85 24.52
C SER A 346 9.91 -10.56 24.10
N GLN A 347 10.87 -10.62 23.19
CA GLN A 347 11.58 -9.46 22.70
C GLN A 347 10.66 -8.52 21.94
N ARG A 348 9.83 -9.05 21.03
CA ARG A 348 8.86 -8.26 20.29
C ARG A 348 7.85 -7.53 21.20
N TYR A 349 7.41 -8.20 22.27
CA TYR A 349 6.59 -7.53 23.28
C TYR A 349 7.31 -6.34 23.93
N THR A 350 8.60 -6.50 24.25
CA THR A 350 9.42 -5.43 24.81
C THR A 350 9.57 -4.27 23.82
N ASP A 351 9.92 -4.57 22.57
CA ASP A 351 10.09 -3.56 21.52
C ASP A 351 8.80 -2.78 21.25
N ASP A 352 7.69 -3.48 21.08
CA ASP A 352 6.39 -2.86 20.84
C ASP A 352 5.92 -2.05 22.07
N SER A 353 6.28 -2.48 23.30
CA SER A 353 5.98 -1.73 24.53
C SER A 353 6.78 -0.45 24.64
N ILE A 354 8.07 -0.49 24.29
CA ILE A 354 8.92 0.70 24.20
C ILE A 354 8.40 1.65 23.12
N ALA A 355 8.13 1.13 21.92
CA ALA A 355 7.59 1.93 20.82
C ALA A 355 6.24 2.57 21.17
N TRP A 356 5.36 1.84 21.88
CA TRP A 356 4.11 2.40 22.38
C TRP A 356 4.30 3.57 23.32
N ALA A 357 5.28 3.48 24.21
CA ALA A 357 5.54 4.52 25.20
C ALA A 357 6.28 5.73 24.63
N THR A 358 7.19 5.53 23.69
CA THR A 358 8.14 6.56 23.24
C THR A 358 7.89 7.10 21.85
N ASN A 359 7.23 6.32 20.95
CA ASN A 359 6.99 6.75 19.57
C ASN A 359 5.53 7.19 19.38
N PRO A 360 5.25 8.48 19.11
CA PRO A 360 3.89 8.97 18.91
C PRO A 360 3.20 8.38 17.66
N LEU A 361 3.96 7.97 16.64
CA LEU A 361 3.42 7.33 15.44
C LEU A 361 2.94 5.90 15.72
N PHE A 362 3.56 5.19 16.68
CA PHE A 362 3.20 3.80 17.00
C PHE A 362 1.85 3.73 17.73
N GLY A 363 0.84 3.20 17.06
CA GLY A 363 -0.55 3.18 17.51
C GLY A 363 -1.28 4.50 17.34
N TRP A 364 -0.87 5.33 16.40
CA TRP A 364 -1.46 6.65 16.15
C TRP A 364 -2.99 6.59 15.99
N ALA A 365 -3.51 5.68 15.18
CA ALA A 365 -4.96 5.50 14.98
C ALA A 365 -5.72 5.07 16.26
N GLU A 366 -5.03 4.40 17.20
CA GLU A 366 -5.60 4.02 18.50
C GLU A 366 -5.54 5.15 19.50
N LYS A 367 -4.50 5.99 19.46
CA LYS A 367 -4.24 7.08 20.41
C LYS A 367 -4.98 8.36 20.05
N THR A 368 -5.11 8.67 18.76
CA THR A 368 -5.69 9.93 18.26
C THR A 368 -7.19 9.82 18.09
N ARG A 369 -7.90 10.92 18.37
CA ARG A 369 -9.37 10.99 18.30
C ARG A 369 -9.81 12.06 17.31
N LYS A 370 -10.89 11.76 16.59
CA LYS A 370 -11.62 12.75 15.78
C LYS A 370 -12.35 13.74 16.69
N PRO A 371 -12.80 14.88 16.17
CA PRO A 371 -13.59 15.84 16.92
C PRO A 371 -14.89 15.25 17.54
N ASP A 372 -15.44 14.21 16.95
CA ASP A 372 -16.62 13.47 17.45
C ASP A 372 -16.28 12.42 18.53
N GLY A 373 -15.01 12.29 18.93
CA GLY A 373 -14.52 11.34 19.92
C GLY A 373 -14.24 9.94 19.36
N THR A 374 -14.54 9.65 18.09
CA THR A 374 -14.24 8.35 17.45
C THR A 374 -12.76 8.22 17.09
N LYS A 375 -12.30 7.00 16.82
CA LYS A 375 -10.94 6.71 16.40
C LYS A 375 -10.79 6.95 14.89
N TYR A 376 -9.59 7.32 14.48
CA TYR A 376 -9.24 7.31 13.06
C TYR A 376 -9.09 5.89 12.53
N ASP A 377 -9.53 5.67 11.29
CA ASP A 377 -9.32 4.44 10.52
C ASP A 377 -8.58 4.76 9.23
N ILE A 378 -7.31 4.35 9.14
CA ILE A 378 -6.46 4.60 7.98
C ILE A 378 -7.01 4.01 6.67
N TYR A 379 -7.99 3.12 6.74
CA TYR A 379 -8.56 2.47 5.55
C TYR A 379 -9.81 3.16 5.01
N THR A 380 -10.40 4.09 5.78
CA THR A 380 -11.72 4.65 5.47
C THR A 380 -11.84 6.15 5.65
N ASP A 381 -10.86 6.82 6.25
CA ASP A 381 -10.97 8.24 6.61
C ASP A 381 -10.28 9.19 5.62
N GLY A 382 -9.72 8.67 4.53
CA GLY A 382 -9.13 9.50 3.48
C GLY A 382 -7.93 10.33 3.91
N LEU A 383 -7.12 9.80 4.84
CA LEU A 383 -5.99 10.53 5.38
C LEU A 383 -4.91 10.77 4.32
N LYS A 384 -4.25 11.90 4.38
CA LYS A 384 -3.04 12.22 3.64
C LYS A 384 -1.85 12.03 4.57
N ILE A 385 -0.99 11.05 4.28
CA ILE A 385 0.14 10.68 5.14
C ILE A 385 1.42 11.10 4.43
N TYR A 386 2.07 12.13 4.93
CA TYR A 386 3.30 12.68 4.37
C TYR A 386 4.49 12.00 5.04
N THR A 387 5.25 11.24 4.25
CA THR A 387 6.40 10.48 4.75
C THR A 387 7.72 11.20 4.50
N THR A 388 8.78 10.66 5.06
CA THR A 388 10.16 11.16 4.88
C THR A 388 10.88 10.52 3.69
N ILE A 389 10.29 9.47 3.08
CA ILE A 389 10.84 8.79 1.91
C ILE A 389 10.93 9.77 0.73
N ASP A 390 12.09 9.84 0.10
CA ASP A 390 12.26 10.50 -1.20
C ASP A 390 12.05 9.47 -2.31
N SER A 391 11.14 9.73 -3.25
CA SER A 391 10.75 8.75 -4.27
C SER A 391 11.92 8.36 -5.19
N ARG A 392 12.81 9.29 -5.52
CA ARG A 392 14.01 9.09 -6.35
C ARG A 392 15.02 8.23 -5.61
N MET A 393 15.32 8.58 -4.35
CA MET A 393 16.26 7.81 -3.52
C MET A 393 15.75 6.41 -3.24
N GLN A 394 14.43 6.24 -3.02
CA GLN A 394 13.82 4.93 -2.87
C GLN A 394 13.97 4.09 -4.15
N LYS A 395 13.72 4.66 -5.31
CA LYS A 395 13.90 4.01 -6.60
C LYS A 395 15.37 3.58 -6.80
N TYR A 396 16.32 4.45 -6.49
CA TYR A 396 17.75 4.13 -6.59
C TYR A 396 18.14 2.98 -5.65
N ALA A 397 17.55 2.92 -4.45
CA ALA A 397 17.78 1.82 -3.53
C ALA A 397 17.20 0.49 -4.04
N GLU A 398 15.97 0.48 -4.54
CA GLU A 398 15.32 -0.71 -5.10
C GLU A 398 16.09 -1.23 -6.34
N GLU A 399 16.52 -0.33 -7.23
CA GLU A 399 17.35 -0.68 -8.39
C GLU A 399 18.72 -1.22 -7.98
N ALA A 400 19.42 -0.58 -7.04
CA ALA A 400 20.71 -1.02 -6.53
C ALA A 400 20.62 -2.42 -5.90
N VAL A 401 19.57 -2.66 -5.11
CA VAL A 401 19.28 -3.98 -4.53
C VAL A 401 19.01 -4.99 -5.63
N ARG A 402 18.09 -4.71 -6.55
CA ARG A 402 17.73 -5.63 -7.63
C ARG A 402 18.93 -6.03 -8.48
N GLU A 403 19.69 -5.06 -8.96
CA GLU A 403 20.85 -5.30 -9.82
C GLU A 403 21.94 -6.13 -9.12
N HIS A 404 22.28 -5.75 -7.88
CA HIS A 404 23.32 -6.49 -7.17
C HIS A 404 22.87 -7.87 -6.75
N MET A 405 21.67 -7.99 -6.19
CA MET A 405 21.14 -9.27 -5.74
C MET A 405 20.92 -10.24 -6.89
N GLN A 406 20.54 -9.78 -8.08
CA GLN A 406 20.45 -10.62 -9.28
C GLN A 406 21.83 -11.23 -9.64
N GLN A 407 22.87 -10.40 -9.66
CA GLN A 407 24.24 -10.85 -9.96
C GLN A 407 24.77 -11.82 -8.89
N LEU A 408 24.55 -11.47 -7.61
CA LEU A 408 24.98 -12.27 -6.47
C LEU A 408 24.24 -13.62 -6.45
N GLN A 409 22.94 -13.63 -6.75
CA GLN A 409 22.13 -14.83 -6.82
C GLN A 409 22.60 -15.79 -7.92
N GLN A 410 22.97 -15.25 -9.10
CA GLN A 410 23.54 -16.08 -10.16
C GLN A 410 24.85 -16.73 -9.74
N GLN A 411 25.69 -16.04 -8.94
CA GLN A 411 26.91 -16.60 -8.39
C GLN A 411 26.59 -17.71 -7.37
N PHE A 412 25.62 -17.46 -6.50
CA PHE A 412 25.16 -18.43 -5.51
C PHE A 412 24.61 -19.71 -6.17
N PHE A 413 23.76 -19.57 -7.17
CA PHE A 413 23.24 -20.72 -7.94
C PHE A 413 24.34 -21.51 -8.65
N ARG A 414 25.35 -20.83 -9.22
CA ARG A 414 26.52 -21.50 -9.83
C ARG A 414 27.30 -22.31 -8.79
N GLU A 415 27.53 -21.75 -7.61
CA GLU A 415 28.21 -22.46 -6.52
C GLU A 415 27.43 -23.66 -6.02
N LYS A 416 26.10 -23.56 -5.89
CA LYS A 416 25.23 -24.61 -5.35
C LYS A 416 24.74 -25.62 -6.40
N ARG A 417 25.01 -25.41 -7.68
CA ARG A 417 24.45 -26.21 -8.80
C ARG A 417 24.64 -27.71 -8.67
N ASN A 418 25.77 -28.17 -8.17
CA ASN A 418 26.11 -29.58 -8.04
C ASN A 418 26.04 -30.10 -6.59
N SER A 419 25.43 -29.28 -5.68
CA SER A 419 25.29 -29.68 -4.28
C SER A 419 24.02 -30.49 -4.09
N SER A 420 24.12 -31.72 -3.62
CA SER A 420 22.95 -32.54 -3.25
C SER A 420 22.20 -32.02 -2.04
N THR A 421 22.79 -31.06 -1.32
CA THR A 421 22.18 -30.43 -0.13
C THR A 421 21.59 -29.05 -0.39
N ALA A 422 21.70 -28.53 -1.64
CA ALA A 422 21.18 -27.19 -1.98
C ALA A 422 19.75 -26.97 -1.48
N PRO A 423 19.45 -25.75 -1.02
CA PRO A 423 20.27 -24.55 -0.93
C PRO A 423 21.22 -24.51 0.28
N TYR A 424 21.14 -25.48 1.15
CA TYR A 424 21.93 -25.56 2.38
C TYR A 424 23.42 -25.80 2.10
N THR A 425 24.25 -25.47 3.08
CA THR A 425 25.68 -25.81 3.03
C THR A 425 25.90 -27.30 2.87
N SER A 426 26.94 -27.68 2.13
CA SER A 426 27.37 -29.05 1.99
C SER A 426 28.25 -29.54 3.15
N ASN A 427 28.63 -28.64 4.06
CA ASN A 427 29.49 -29.00 5.22
C ASN A 427 28.65 -29.74 6.28
N ARG A 428 28.83 -31.04 6.38
CA ARG A 428 28.13 -31.90 7.35
C ARG A 428 28.48 -31.62 8.81
N ALA A 429 29.62 -31.01 9.09
CA ALA A 429 29.99 -30.56 10.43
C ALA A 429 29.12 -29.37 10.90
N GLU A 430 28.67 -28.54 9.97
CA GLU A 430 27.76 -27.43 10.27
C GLU A 430 26.29 -27.89 10.29
N LEU A 431 25.89 -28.75 9.35
CA LEU A 431 24.51 -29.18 9.19
C LEU A 431 24.41 -30.66 8.84
N SER A 432 24.07 -31.49 9.83
CA SER A 432 23.80 -32.89 9.61
C SER A 432 22.53 -33.13 8.78
N ASP A 433 22.46 -34.31 8.12
CA ASP A 433 21.28 -34.70 7.33
C ASP A 433 19.98 -34.70 8.15
N ALA A 434 20.07 -35.12 9.42
CA ALA A 434 18.93 -35.12 10.36
C ALA A 434 18.46 -33.70 10.70
N MET A 435 19.39 -32.75 10.92
CA MET A 435 19.08 -31.35 11.15
C MET A 435 18.44 -30.73 9.91
N ARG A 436 18.99 -30.99 8.71
CA ARG A 436 18.44 -30.49 7.44
C ARG A 436 17.00 -30.99 7.23
N ALA A 437 16.76 -32.29 7.43
CA ALA A 437 15.41 -32.85 7.36
C ALA A 437 14.45 -32.17 8.35
N THR A 438 14.93 -31.82 9.53
CA THR A 438 14.13 -31.11 10.55
C THR A 438 13.82 -29.69 10.14
N LEU A 439 14.79 -28.95 9.57
CA LEU A 439 14.57 -27.61 9.02
C LEU A 439 13.51 -27.60 7.92
N ILE A 440 13.58 -28.55 6.99
CA ILE A 440 12.60 -28.69 5.90
C ILE A 440 11.20 -29.01 6.47
N ARG A 441 11.08 -29.98 7.42
CA ARG A 441 9.81 -30.28 8.06
C ARG A 441 9.21 -29.05 8.79
N ASN A 442 10.05 -28.29 9.48
CA ASN A 442 9.60 -27.08 10.17
C ASN A 442 9.13 -26.01 9.15
N ALA A 443 9.85 -25.84 8.05
CA ALA A 443 9.44 -24.92 6.99
C ALA A 443 8.09 -25.32 6.35
N ILE A 444 7.87 -26.61 6.11
CA ILE A 444 6.57 -27.13 5.67
C ILE A 444 5.48 -26.79 6.69
N ARG A 445 5.70 -27.09 7.97
CA ARG A 445 4.73 -26.85 9.05
C ARG A 445 4.37 -25.37 9.22
N GLN A 446 5.30 -24.47 8.98
CA GLN A 446 5.12 -23.02 9.11
C GLN A 446 4.50 -22.37 7.86
N SER A 447 4.47 -23.07 6.74
CA SER A 447 3.93 -22.53 5.50
C SER A 447 2.43 -22.27 5.57
N GLU A 448 1.95 -21.27 4.84
CA GLU A 448 0.52 -20.91 4.76
C GLU A 448 -0.31 -22.08 4.21
N ARG A 449 0.21 -22.81 3.21
CA ARG A 449 -0.46 -24.01 2.66
C ARG A 449 -0.73 -25.05 3.74
N ALA A 450 0.27 -25.34 4.61
CA ALA A 450 0.08 -26.29 5.70
C ALA A 450 -0.86 -25.74 6.78
N ARG A 451 -0.86 -24.44 7.03
CA ARG A 451 -1.82 -23.79 7.94
C ARG A 451 -3.25 -23.94 7.45
N VAL A 452 -3.50 -23.64 6.17
CA VAL A 452 -4.82 -23.78 5.55
C VAL A 452 -5.28 -25.23 5.56
N ALA A 453 -4.40 -26.18 5.22
CA ALA A 453 -4.70 -27.60 5.24
C ALA A 453 -5.09 -28.09 6.65
N ARG A 454 -4.38 -27.63 7.70
CA ARG A 454 -4.73 -27.95 9.11
C ARG A 454 -6.09 -27.37 9.51
N VAL A 455 -6.40 -26.13 9.11
CA VAL A 455 -7.72 -25.54 9.37
C VAL A 455 -8.82 -26.34 8.65
N ALA A 456 -8.52 -26.92 7.49
CA ALA A 456 -9.42 -27.83 6.77
C ALA A 456 -9.49 -29.25 7.38
N GLY A 457 -8.81 -29.51 8.49
CA GLY A 457 -8.86 -30.79 9.24
C GLY A 457 -7.94 -31.88 8.70
N LYS A 458 -6.98 -31.58 7.80
CA LYS A 458 -6.04 -32.59 7.27
C LYS A 458 -5.01 -33.01 8.33
N SER A 459 -4.66 -34.30 8.34
CA SER A 459 -3.60 -34.85 9.16
C SER A 459 -2.21 -34.40 8.69
N ASN A 460 -1.17 -34.57 9.51
CA ASN A 460 0.20 -34.25 9.12
C ASN A 460 0.70 -35.12 7.95
N GLU A 461 0.28 -36.39 7.87
CA GLU A 461 0.61 -37.33 6.81
C GLU A 461 -0.04 -36.92 5.48
N GLU A 462 -1.30 -36.49 5.51
CA GLU A 462 -2.00 -35.96 4.35
C GLU A 462 -1.35 -34.65 3.84
N ILE A 463 -0.93 -33.79 4.75
CA ILE A 463 -0.23 -32.54 4.42
C ILE A 463 1.12 -32.87 3.77
N GLU A 464 1.90 -33.82 4.33
CA GLU A 464 3.18 -34.20 3.75
C GLU A 464 3.03 -34.85 2.38
N ALA A 465 2.01 -35.68 2.18
CA ALA A 465 1.68 -36.27 0.88
C ALA A 465 1.30 -35.19 -0.16
N GLU A 466 0.53 -34.16 0.24
CA GLU A 466 0.17 -33.02 -0.61
C GLU A 466 1.40 -32.19 -1.00
N PHE A 467 2.38 -32.05 -0.10
CA PHE A 467 3.62 -31.32 -0.38
C PHE A 467 4.55 -32.03 -1.38
N ASN A 468 4.34 -33.31 -1.60
CA ASN A 468 5.07 -34.09 -2.61
C ASN A 468 4.30 -34.25 -3.94
N ARG A 469 3.12 -33.64 -4.08
CA ARG A 469 2.31 -33.67 -5.30
C ARG A 469 2.55 -32.41 -6.13
N PRO A 470 2.78 -32.51 -7.45
CA PRO A 470 2.96 -31.33 -8.31
C PRO A 470 1.70 -30.49 -8.44
N PHE A 471 1.85 -29.14 -8.48
CA PHE A 471 0.82 -28.15 -8.75
C PHE A 471 1.36 -27.07 -9.68
N GLU A 472 0.46 -26.46 -10.46
CA GLU A 472 0.76 -25.23 -11.18
C GLU A 472 0.93 -24.10 -10.17
N MET A 473 1.98 -23.32 -10.28
CA MET A 473 2.28 -22.20 -9.41
C MET A 473 3.20 -21.17 -10.08
N THR A 474 3.07 -19.93 -9.62
CA THR A 474 3.97 -18.84 -10.02
C THR A 474 5.09 -18.71 -9.00
N VAL A 475 6.34 -18.74 -9.44
CA VAL A 475 7.53 -18.57 -8.59
C VAL A 475 8.30 -17.32 -8.94
N PHE A 476 9.11 -16.85 -7.99
CA PHE A 476 9.95 -15.67 -8.18
C PHE A 476 11.14 -15.94 -9.10
N SER A 477 11.42 -14.97 -9.97
CA SER A 477 12.70 -14.82 -10.68
C SER A 477 13.04 -13.34 -10.77
N TYR A 478 14.32 -12.98 -10.83
CA TYR A 478 14.75 -11.59 -11.05
C TYR A 478 14.39 -11.05 -12.44
N ASP A 479 14.09 -11.94 -13.39
CA ASP A 479 13.67 -11.62 -14.75
C ASP A 479 12.13 -11.50 -14.88
N GLY A 480 11.41 -11.68 -13.77
CA GLY A 480 9.95 -11.65 -13.66
C GLY A 480 9.37 -12.94 -13.11
N PRO A 481 8.09 -12.94 -12.71
CA PRO A 481 7.38 -14.14 -12.25
C PRO A 481 7.38 -15.23 -13.32
N VAL A 482 7.58 -16.49 -12.90
CA VAL A 482 7.61 -17.67 -13.80
C VAL A 482 6.52 -18.64 -13.37
N ASP A 483 5.61 -18.95 -14.32
CA ASP A 483 4.63 -20.01 -14.15
C ASP A 483 5.27 -21.37 -14.42
N THR A 484 5.10 -22.29 -13.48
CA THR A 484 5.73 -23.62 -13.52
C THR A 484 4.92 -24.67 -12.78
N VAL A 485 5.23 -25.94 -13.04
CA VAL A 485 4.65 -27.08 -12.34
C VAL A 485 5.74 -27.70 -11.45
N MET A 486 5.55 -27.62 -10.13
CA MET A 486 6.47 -28.24 -9.18
C MET A 486 5.74 -28.67 -7.90
N THR A 487 6.39 -29.46 -7.07
CA THR A 487 5.83 -29.79 -5.77
C THR A 487 5.91 -28.59 -4.81
N PRO A 488 4.98 -28.41 -3.87
CA PRO A 488 5.09 -27.39 -2.83
C PRO A 488 6.39 -27.48 -2.02
N ARG A 489 6.94 -28.68 -1.85
CA ARG A 489 8.24 -28.89 -1.21
C ARG A 489 9.39 -28.32 -2.03
N ASP A 490 9.41 -28.57 -3.35
CA ASP A 490 10.43 -28.01 -4.23
C ASP A 490 10.31 -26.50 -4.35
N SER A 491 9.09 -25.97 -4.44
CA SER A 491 8.82 -24.53 -4.41
C SER A 491 9.35 -23.87 -3.13
N LEU A 492 9.19 -24.52 -1.99
CA LEU A 492 9.71 -24.04 -0.71
C LEU A 492 11.25 -24.02 -0.70
N LEU A 493 11.91 -25.09 -1.16
CA LEU A 493 13.37 -25.15 -1.29
C LEU A 493 13.89 -24.14 -2.32
N TYR A 494 13.19 -23.99 -3.44
CA TYR A 494 13.48 -22.96 -4.44
C TYR A 494 13.44 -21.57 -3.84
N THR A 495 12.37 -21.23 -3.10
CA THR A 495 12.22 -19.92 -2.42
C THR A 495 13.33 -19.70 -1.38
N LYS A 496 13.72 -20.74 -0.62
CA LYS A 496 14.83 -20.68 0.34
C LYS A 496 16.19 -20.48 -0.34
N SER A 497 16.32 -20.84 -1.61
CA SER A 497 17.56 -20.67 -2.37
C SER A 497 17.88 -19.21 -2.70
N PHE A 498 16.93 -18.29 -2.55
CA PHE A 498 17.16 -16.87 -2.79
C PHE A 498 17.75 -16.20 -1.54
N LEU A 499 18.84 -15.49 -1.74
CA LEU A 499 19.41 -14.62 -0.72
C LEU A 499 18.44 -13.49 -0.37
N ARG A 500 18.44 -13.09 0.90
CA ARG A 500 17.66 -11.99 1.45
C ARG A 500 18.54 -10.77 1.61
N THR A 501 17.92 -9.60 1.67
CA THR A 501 18.60 -8.35 1.91
C THR A 501 17.72 -7.39 2.70
N GLY A 502 18.35 -6.50 3.43
CA GLY A 502 17.73 -5.32 4.04
C GLY A 502 18.62 -4.11 3.79
N PHE A 503 18.04 -3.03 3.32
CA PHE A 503 18.72 -1.74 3.09
C PHE A 503 17.88 -0.61 3.63
N MET A 504 18.51 0.28 4.39
CA MET A 504 17.90 1.51 4.88
C MET A 504 18.90 2.65 4.79
N SER A 505 18.47 3.80 4.29
CA SER A 505 19.20 5.05 4.28
C SER A 505 18.39 6.14 4.93
N MET A 506 19.02 6.92 5.81
CA MET A 506 18.36 8.03 6.49
C MET A 506 19.29 9.23 6.60
N ASP A 507 18.71 10.41 6.72
CA ASP A 507 19.43 11.64 7.04
C ASP A 507 20.06 11.52 8.43
N ALA A 508 21.34 11.86 8.52
CA ALA A 508 22.14 11.66 9.72
C ALA A 508 21.67 12.55 10.89
N THR A 509 21.21 13.76 10.59
CA THR A 509 20.83 14.78 11.57
C THR A 509 19.37 14.64 11.97
N THR A 510 18.46 14.60 11.00
CA THR A 510 17.02 14.59 11.29
C THR A 510 16.46 13.19 11.58
N GLY A 511 17.17 12.13 11.19
CA GLY A 511 16.66 10.78 11.23
C GLY A 511 15.60 10.48 10.16
N PHE A 512 15.36 11.37 9.21
CA PHE A 512 14.40 11.18 8.13
C PHE A 512 14.80 9.99 7.25
N VAL A 513 13.96 8.97 7.21
CA VAL A 513 14.21 7.77 6.39
C VAL A 513 13.96 8.11 4.93
N LYS A 514 15.02 8.08 4.11
CA LYS A 514 15.01 8.46 2.69
C LYS A 514 14.78 7.28 1.77
N ALA A 515 15.25 6.09 2.16
CA ALA A 515 15.04 4.86 1.40
C ALA A 515 14.94 3.64 2.33
N TYR A 516 14.10 2.67 1.96
CA TYR A 516 13.80 1.50 2.78
C TYR A 516 13.47 0.30 1.89
N VAL A 517 14.32 -0.72 1.88
CA VAL A 517 14.13 -1.94 1.09
C VAL A 517 14.27 -3.16 1.99
N GLY A 518 13.16 -3.81 2.34
CA GLY A 518 13.13 -4.92 3.30
C GLY A 518 13.39 -6.31 2.70
N GLY A 519 13.55 -6.41 1.39
CA GLY A 519 13.81 -7.69 0.71
C GLY A 519 13.87 -7.56 -0.81
N PRO A 520 14.08 -8.67 -1.53
CA PRO A 520 14.25 -8.64 -3.00
C PRO A 520 12.99 -8.27 -3.77
N ASP A 521 11.82 -8.74 -3.35
CA ASP A 521 10.51 -8.47 -3.97
C ASP A 521 9.40 -8.76 -2.96
N PHE A 522 8.61 -7.76 -2.61
CA PHE A 522 7.57 -7.86 -1.58
C PHE A 522 6.43 -8.83 -1.94
N ARG A 523 6.18 -9.07 -3.21
CA ARG A 523 5.11 -10.00 -3.65
C ARG A 523 5.41 -11.44 -3.23
N PHE A 524 6.71 -11.80 -3.19
CA PHE A 524 7.18 -13.15 -2.88
C PHE A 524 7.86 -13.27 -1.51
N PHE A 525 8.49 -12.20 -1.03
CA PHE A 525 9.30 -12.18 0.19
C PHE A 525 8.82 -11.08 1.14
N GLN A 526 7.71 -11.33 1.83
CA GLN A 526 7.06 -10.30 2.67
C GLN A 526 7.72 -10.09 4.03
N TYR A 527 8.64 -10.97 4.43
CA TYR A 527 9.36 -10.81 5.69
C TYR A 527 10.38 -9.68 5.58
N ASP A 528 10.15 -8.62 6.37
CA ASP A 528 10.95 -7.40 6.34
C ASP A 528 12.27 -7.58 7.09
N MET A 529 13.39 -7.51 6.37
CA MET A 529 14.73 -7.63 6.94
C MET A 529 15.25 -6.33 7.53
N VAL A 530 14.57 -5.19 7.34
CA VAL A 530 15.01 -3.91 7.91
C VAL A 530 14.53 -3.76 9.35
N SER A 531 13.24 -3.97 9.62
CA SER A 531 12.67 -3.75 10.96
C SER A 531 12.44 -5.03 11.75
N THR A 532 12.02 -6.12 11.06
CA THR A 532 11.62 -7.37 11.69
C THR A 532 12.78 -8.38 11.76
N GLY A 533 13.56 -8.46 10.68
CA GLY A 533 14.70 -9.37 10.60
C GLY A 533 15.83 -8.96 11.54
N ARG A 534 16.26 -9.89 12.40
CA ARG A 534 17.42 -9.71 13.29
C ARG A 534 18.49 -10.71 12.93
N ARG A 535 19.70 -10.23 12.72
CA ARG A 535 20.84 -11.01 12.24
C ARG A 535 22.10 -10.68 13.01
N GLN A 536 23.01 -11.63 13.10
CA GLN A 536 24.29 -11.42 13.77
C GLN A 536 25.08 -10.31 13.09
N ILE A 537 25.50 -9.31 13.88
CA ILE A 537 26.17 -8.11 13.34
C ILE A 537 27.66 -8.29 13.09
N GLY A 538 28.28 -9.29 13.68
CA GLY A 538 29.69 -9.56 13.51
C GLY A 538 30.56 -8.33 13.79
N SER A 539 31.53 -8.08 12.93
CA SER A 539 32.51 -7.00 13.11
C SER A 539 31.92 -5.58 13.04
N THR A 540 30.62 -5.39 12.72
CA THR A 540 29.99 -4.06 12.79
C THR A 540 29.77 -3.58 14.23
N ILE A 541 29.95 -4.44 15.22
CA ILE A 541 29.96 -4.06 16.63
C ILE A 541 31.21 -3.28 17.03
N LYS A 542 32.32 -3.47 16.33
CA LYS A 542 33.63 -2.94 16.74
C LYS A 542 33.69 -1.42 16.92
N PRO A 543 33.01 -0.59 16.09
CA PRO A 543 32.96 0.85 16.33
C PRO A 543 32.44 1.20 17.73
N PHE A 544 31.46 0.51 18.27
CA PHE A 544 30.94 0.75 19.63
C PHE A 544 31.96 0.38 20.70
N LEU A 545 32.65 -0.74 20.53
CA LEU A 545 33.73 -1.17 21.42
C LEU A 545 34.90 -0.17 21.40
N TYR A 546 35.33 0.27 20.21
CA TYR A 546 36.44 1.21 20.08
C TYR A 546 36.07 2.63 20.57
N THR A 547 34.81 3.05 20.39
CA THR A 547 34.32 4.30 20.97
C THR A 547 34.39 4.24 22.49
N TYR A 548 33.91 3.14 23.11
CA TYR A 548 34.05 2.94 24.56
C TYR A 548 35.51 2.97 24.99
N ALA A 549 36.42 2.32 24.26
CA ALA A 549 37.84 2.36 24.54
C ALA A 549 38.41 3.80 24.45
N PHE A 550 38.04 4.56 23.43
CA PHE A 550 38.52 5.90 23.17
C PHE A 550 37.95 6.97 24.15
N GLU A 551 36.88 6.64 24.83
CA GLU A 551 36.31 7.46 25.90
C GLU A 551 36.90 7.13 27.27
N THR A 552 37.70 6.05 27.35
CA THR A 552 38.49 5.67 28.54
C THR A 552 39.97 5.97 28.32
N ASP A 553 40.85 5.03 28.56
CA ASP A 553 42.30 5.19 28.57
C ASP A 553 42.99 4.96 27.21
N PHE A 554 42.21 4.61 26.18
CA PHE A 554 42.77 4.27 24.87
C PHE A 554 42.63 5.42 23.88
N THR A 555 43.58 5.45 22.92
CA THR A 555 43.56 6.37 21.79
C THR A 555 43.74 5.61 20.47
N PRO A 556 43.43 6.20 19.32
CA PRO A 556 43.72 5.59 18.01
C PRO A 556 45.20 5.16 17.85
N CYS A 557 46.13 5.78 18.56
CA CYS A 557 47.57 5.52 18.51
C CYS A 557 48.06 4.54 19.58
N THR A 558 47.20 4.08 20.49
CA THR A 558 47.57 3.06 21.46
C THR A 558 47.92 1.77 20.71
N THR A 559 49.07 1.17 21.03
CA THR A 559 49.57 -0.01 20.36
C THR A 559 49.34 -1.29 21.16
N MET A 560 49.10 -2.39 20.44
CA MET A 560 48.95 -3.73 21.01
C MET A 560 49.58 -4.76 20.11
N LEU A 561 50.07 -5.85 20.71
CA LEU A 561 50.68 -6.98 19.96
C LEU A 561 49.65 -7.72 19.14
N ASN A 562 49.90 -7.87 17.83
CA ASN A 562 49.04 -8.56 16.88
C ASN A 562 49.30 -10.06 16.82
N GLU A 563 49.03 -10.73 17.91
CA GLU A 563 49.07 -12.18 18.07
C GLU A 563 47.76 -12.75 18.69
N GLN A 564 47.47 -14.03 18.45
CA GLN A 564 46.31 -14.67 19.02
C GLN A 564 46.38 -14.66 20.56
N PRO A 565 45.49 -13.96 21.24
CA PRO A 565 45.44 -13.98 22.69
C PRO A 565 44.82 -15.25 23.20
N THR A 566 45.32 -15.75 24.33
CA THR A 566 44.65 -16.74 25.17
C THR A 566 43.98 -15.98 26.31
N LEU A 567 42.65 -15.91 26.27
CA LEU A 567 41.84 -15.23 27.24
C LEU A 567 40.93 -16.20 27.98
N TYR A 568 40.30 -15.74 29.02
CA TYR A 568 39.32 -16.55 29.79
C TYR A 568 37.97 -15.90 29.73
N ASP A 569 36.93 -16.70 29.42
CA ASP A 569 35.55 -16.24 29.47
C ASP A 569 35.06 -16.06 30.93
N GLU A 570 33.82 -15.65 31.11
CA GLU A 570 33.20 -15.40 32.42
C GLU A 570 33.07 -16.64 33.28
N ASN A 571 33.21 -17.83 32.67
CA ASN A 571 33.16 -19.14 33.36
C ASN A 571 34.57 -19.74 33.57
N GLY A 572 35.63 -18.98 33.29
CA GLY A 572 37.01 -19.45 33.41
C GLY A 572 37.44 -20.40 32.28
N ARG A 573 36.71 -20.51 31.18
CA ARG A 573 37.07 -21.35 30.03
C ARG A 573 38.00 -20.57 29.11
N VAL A 574 38.94 -21.29 28.52
CA VAL A 574 39.89 -20.70 27.54
C VAL A 574 39.09 -20.20 26.31
N TRP A 575 39.31 -18.95 25.98
CA TRP A 575 38.76 -18.31 24.77
C TRP A 575 39.92 -17.79 23.89
N GLN A 576 40.01 -18.37 22.68
CA GLN A 576 41.02 -18.01 21.69
C GLN A 576 40.33 -17.57 20.39
N PRO A 577 40.10 -16.25 20.20
CA PRO A 577 39.44 -15.76 19.01
C PRO A 577 40.24 -16.03 17.75
N ARG A 578 39.57 -16.38 16.66
CA ARG A 578 40.20 -16.57 15.34
C ARG A 578 40.27 -15.20 14.63
N ASN A 579 41.28 -14.99 13.81
CA ASN A 579 41.41 -13.84 12.92
C ASN A 579 41.49 -14.30 11.47
N THR A 580 40.92 -13.51 10.54
CA THR A 580 40.88 -13.88 9.12
C THR A 580 42.11 -13.48 8.34
N GLY A 581 42.85 -12.46 8.84
CA GLY A 581 44.09 -11.97 8.20
C GLY A 581 45.34 -12.35 8.98
N ARG A 582 46.48 -12.47 8.29
CA ARG A 582 47.82 -12.71 8.85
C ARG A 582 48.76 -11.50 8.62
N SER A 583 48.25 -10.36 8.14
CA SER A 583 49.02 -9.15 7.95
C SER A 583 49.55 -8.63 9.28
N ARG A 584 50.84 -8.24 9.31
CA ARG A 584 51.52 -7.72 10.48
C ARG A 584 51.48 -8.63 11.73
N LEU A 585 51.52 -9.97 11.51
CA LEU A 585 51.55 -10.95 12.58
C LEU A 585 52.81 -10.79 13.40
N GLY A 586 52.69 -10.75 14.74
CA GLY A 586 53.78 -10.58 15.68
C GLY A 586 54.30 -9.13 15.83
N GLU A 587 53.66 -8.16 15.18
CA GLU A 587 54.04 -6.76 15.28
C GLU A 587 53.16 -6.01 16.30
N MET A 588 53.72 -4.94 16.87
CA MET A 588 52.89 -3.93 17.57
C MET A 588 52.12 -3.11 16.55
N VAL A 589 50.80 -3.10 16.68
CA VAL A 589 49.89 -2.36 15.79
C VAL A 589 49.07 -1.37 16.58
N ASP A 590 48.80 -0.19 16.03
CA ASP A 590 47.93 0.79 16.68
C ASP A 590 46.43 0.42 16.50
N LEU A 591 45.59 0.99 17.35
CA LEU A 591 44.16 0.71 17.33
C LEU A 591 43.49 1.24 16.05
N ARG A 592 44.04 2.26 15.41
CA ARG A 592 43.57 2.74 14.10
C ARG A 592 43.74 1.67 13.04
N TRP A 593 44.90 1.08 12.91
CA TRP A 593 45.15 -0.03 11.99
C TRP A 593 44.26 -1.24 12.31
N ALA A 594 44.13 -1.55 13.60
CA ALA A 594 43.36 -2.70 14.05
C ALA A 594 41.88 -2.62 13.67
N LEU A 595 41.20 -1.47 13.84
CA LEU A 595 39.82 -1.28 13.44
C LEU A 595 39.66 -1.18 11.91
N THR A 596 40.60 -0.47 11.24
CA THR A 596 40.64 -0.33 9.76
C THR A 596 40.71 -1.70 9.08
N ASN A 597 41.49 -2.64 9.64
CA ASN A 597 41.61 -4.01 9.11
C ASN A 597 40.70 -5.03 9.80
N SER A 598 39.82 -4.54 10.67
CA SER A 598 38.83 -5.38 11.38
C SER A 598 39.45 -6.53 12.19
N ASN A 599 40.58 -6.28 12.85
CA ASN A 599 41.33 -7.30 13.60
C ASN A 599 40.58 -7.81 14.82
N ASN A 600 40.37 -9.13 14.95
CA ASN A 600 39.65 -9.75 16.05
C ASN A 600 40.48 -9.86 17.32
N TRP A 601 41.78 -10.09 17.19
CA TRP A 601 42.68 -10.30 18.35
C TRP A 601 42.79 -9.03 19.18
N ILE A 602 42.98 -7.89 18.51
CA ILE A 602 43.04 -6.58 19.17
C ILE A 602 41.71 -6.23 19.83
N SER A 603 40.58 -6.48 19.13
CA SER A 603 39.25 -6.25 19.73
C SER A 603 39.02 -7.11 20.97
N ALA A 604 39.50 -8.37 20.96
CA ALA A 604 39.43 -9.23 22.13
C ALA A 604 40.31 -8.76 23.28
N ARG A 605 41.52 -8.23 23.00
CA ARG A 605 42.37 -7.63 24.02
C ARG A 605 41.78 -6.32 24.61
N ILE A 606 41.02 -5.56 23.83
CA ILE A 606 40.33 -4.37 24.30
C ILE A 606 39.23 -4.76 25.28
N ILE A 607 38.34 -5.66 24.91
CA ILE A 607 37.23 -6.07 25.79
C ILE A 607 37.69 -6.81 27.03
N ASP A 608 38.85 -7.46 27.00
CA ASP A 608 39.44 -8.10 28.17
C ASP A 608 39.81 -7.09 29.24
N ARG A 609 40.11 -5.84 28.86
CA ARG A 609 40.45 -4.72 29.76
C ARG A 609 39.24 -3.85 30.09
N LEU A 610 38.11 -4.04 29.40
CA LEU A 610 36.91 -3.26 29.56
C LEU A 610 35.76 -4.13 30.07
N SER A 611 34.66 -3.51 30.54
CA SER A 611 33.50 -4.21 31.00
C SER A 611 32.56 -4.56 29.86
N PRO A 612 32.28 -5.87 29.60
CA PRO A 612 31.23 -6.29 28.66
C PRO A 612 29.84 -5.73 29.01
N ALA A 613 29.52 -5.62 30.32
CA ALA A 613 28.25 -5.09 30.78
C ALA A 613 28.08 -3.59 30.44
N GLU A 614 29.16 -2.82 30.58
CA GLU A 614 29.14 -1.40 30.21
C GLU A 614 29.01 -1.22 28.68
N LEU A 615 29.69 -2.07 27.89
CA LEU A 615 29.53 -2.08 26.43
C LEU A 615 28.06 -2.35 26.05
N VAL A 616 27.40 -3.33 26.67
CA VAL A 616 25.98 -3.64 26.46
C VAL A 616 25.11 -2.42 26.80
N LYS A 617 25.33 -1.78 27.96
CA LYS A 617 24.60 -0.58 28.37
C LYS A 617 24.77 0.55 27.36
N ARG A 618 25.98 0.79 26.85
CA ARG A 618 26.26 1.76 25.79
C ARG A 618 25.55 1.38 24.48
N MET A 619 25.57 0.12 24.08
CA MET A 619 24.84 -0.31 22.88
C MET A 619 23.33 -0.06 22.99
N HIS A 620 22.75 -0.20 24.19
CA HIS A 620 21.35 0.18 24.42
C HIS A 620 21.12 1.69 24.27
N SER A 621 22.06 2.55 24.74
CA SER A 621 21.94 4.00 24.53
C SER A 621 22.00 4.39 23.04
N TYR A 622 22.72 3.64 22.21
CA TYR A 622 22.69 3.80 20.75
C TYR A 622 21.39 3.36 20.09
N GLY A 623 20.37 2.90 20.84
CA GLY A 623 19.06 2.54 20.32
C GLY A 623 18.90 1.05 19.98
N ILE A 624 19.83 0.19 20.35
CA ILE A 624 19.70 -1.26 20.17
C ILE A 624 18.84 -1.79 21.31
N THR A 625 17.67 -2.32 20.99
CA THR A 625 16.67 -2.78 21.98
C THR A 625 16.78 -4.26 22.30
N ASN A 626 17.43 -5.06 21.43
CA ASN A 626 17.54 -6.48 21.63
C ASN A 626 18.37 -6.84 22.88
N ARG A 627 18.03 -7.96 23.49
CA ARG A 627 18.82 -8.49 24.60
C ARG A 627 20.22 -8.86 24.12
N LEU A 628 21.23 -8.27 24.72
CA LEU A 628 22.63 -8.50 24.40
C LEU A 628 23.31 -9.31 25.53
N PRO A 629 24.15 -10.29 25.19
CA PRO A 629 24.91 -11.03 26.20
C PRO A 629 26.08 -10.19 26.71
N ALA A 630 26.15 -9.98 28.01
CA ALA A 630 27.25 -9.26 28.65
C ALA A 630 28.48 -10.19 28.87
N VAL A 631 29.08 -10.68 27.79
CA VAL A 631 30.21 -11.61 27.77
C VAL A 631 31.34 -11.05 26.90
N LYS A 632 32.60 -11.44 27.15
CA LYS A 632 33.75 -10.95 26.40
C LYS A 632 33.66 -11.18 24.89
N SER A 633 33.06 -12.30 24.47
CA SER A 633 32.86 -12.60 23.05
C SER A 633 31.95 -11.61 22.32
N ILE A 634 31.19 -10.73 23.03
CA ILE A 634 30.39 -9.67 22.43
C ILE A 634 31.22 -8.75 21.55
N ALA A 635 32.51 -8.58 21.84
CA ALA A 635 33.44 -7.80 21.03
C ALA A 635 33.52 -8.21 19.55
N LEU A 636 33.08 -9.42 19.23
CA LEU A 636 33.07 -10.00 17.88
C LEU A 636 31.67 -10.08 17.27
N GLY A 637 30.63 -9.54 17.95
CA GLY A 637 29.27 -9.37 17.46
C GLY A 637 28.45 -10.65 17.27
N PRO A 638 28.41 -11.59 18.25
CA PRO A 638 27.53 -12.74 18.18
C PRO A 638 26.05 -12.39 18.40
N CYS A 639 25.75 -11.12 18.66
CA CYS A 639 24.41 -10.64 18.94
C CYS A 639 23.62 -10.33 17.65
N GLU A 640 22.31 -10.50 17.72
CA GLU A 640 21.40 -10.29 16.61
C GLU A 640 20.72 -8.90 16.74
N VAL A 641 20.79 -8.11 15.66
CA VAL A 641 20.25 -6.74 15.60
C VAL A 641 19.61 -6.52 14.24
N SER A 642 18.61 -5.65 14.16
CA SER A 642 17.97 -5.29 12.90
C SER A 642 18.76 -4.23 12.11
N VAL A 643 18.51 -4.15 10.80
CA VAL A 643 19.11 -3.11 9.93
C VAL A 643 18.72 -1.71 10.41
N LYS A 644 17.48 -1.53 10.83
CA LYS A 644 16.97 -0.28 11.41
C LYS A 644 17.75 0.12 12.66
N GLU A 645 17.90 -0.78 13.62
CA GLU A 645 18.68 -0.50 14.85
C GLU A 645 20.13 -0.14 14.54
N MET A 646 20.74 -0.81 13.56
CA MET A 646 22.09 -0.50 13.14
C MET A 646 22.22 0.86 12.44
N ALA A 647 21.27 1.24 11.58
CA ALA A 647 21.23 2.57 10.98
C ALA A 647 21.08 3.67 12.05
N THR A 648 20.15 3.45 12.99
CA THR A 648 19.95 4.34 14.15
C THR A 648 21.23 4.50 14.97
N ALA A 649 21.89 3.40 15.32
CA ALA A 649 23.09 3.42 16.12
C ALA A 649 24.27 4.10 15.41
N TYR A 650 24.41 3.89 14.10
CA TYR A 650 25.49 4.51 13.31
C TYR A 650 25.26 5.99 12.99
N SER A 651 24.05 6.53 13.17
CA SER A 651 23.84 7.98 13.01
C SER A 651 24.70 8.80 13.97
N ALA A 652 25.00 8.27 15.14
CA ALA A 652 25.87 8.93 16.10
C ALA A 652 27.31 9.15 15.57
N PHE A 653 27.80 8.29 14.68
CA PHE A 653 29.10 8.45 14.05
C PHE A 653 29.12 9.50 12.93
N ALA A 654 27.95 9.81 12.38
CA ALA A 654 27.78 10.84 11.35
C ALA A 654 27.41 12.20 11.95
N ASN A 655 26.69 12.23 13.05
CA ASN A 655 26.03 13.40 13.61
C ASN A 655 26.68 13.84 14.94
N GLY A 656 27.99 14.08 14.98
CA GLY A 656 28.65 14.72 16.12
C GLY A 656 28.60 13.96 17.45
N GLY A 657 28.23 12.68 17.45
CA GLY A 657 27.99 11.88 18.65
C GLY A 657 26.52 11.80 19.06
N MET A 658 25.64 12.48 18.34
CA MET A 658 24.20 12.49 18.53
C MET A 658 23.54 11.34 17.75
N ARG A 659 22.85 10.44 18.43
CA ARG A 659 21.99 9.42 17.82
C ARG A 659 20.71 10.09 17.35
N SER A 660 20.32 9.90 16.09
CA SER A 660 19.04 10.35 15.50
C SER A 660 18.07 9.19 15.40
N ASP A 661 16.88 9.32 15.98
CA ASP A 661 15.85 8.30 15.90
C ASP A 661 15.17 8.34 14.53
N PRO A 662 14.82 7.17 13.92
CA PRO A 662 14.21 7.14 12.61
C PRO A 662 12.81 7.76 12.60
N VAL A 663 12.60 8.75 11.74
CA VAL A 663 11.33 9.41 11.49
C VAL A 663 10.77 8.92 10.16
N TYR A 664 9.57 8.36 10.17
CA TYR A 664 8.90 7.80 8.98
C TYR A 664 7.88 8.75 8.36
N VAL A 665 7.26 9.59 9.18
CA VAL A 665 6.17 10.49 8.80
C VAL A 665 6.46 11.87 9.34
N THR A 666 6.29 12.89 8.52
CA THR A 666 6.39 14.30 8.93
C THR A 666 5.05 14.83 9.42
N ALA A 667 3.95 14.46 8.72
CA ALA A 667 2.62 14.92 9.08
C ALA A 667 1.53 13.93 8.62
N ILE A 668 0.41 13.94 9.31
CA ILE A 668 -0.84 13.29 8.90
C ILE A 668 -1.92 14.36 8.85
N ALA A 669 -2.60 14.46 7.69
CA ALA A 669 -3.71 15.38 7.46
C ALA A 669 -5.01 14.62 7.19
N ASP A 670 -6.13 15.30 7.36
CA ASP A 670 -7.44 14.82 6.95
C ASP A 670 -7.64 14.87 5.41
N ALA A 671 -8.78 14.43 4.94
CA ALA A 671 -9.13 14.46 3.51
C ALA A 671 -9.10 15.87 2.92
N ASN A 672 -9.37 16.90 3.73
CA ASN A 672 -9.38 18.31 3.33
C ASN A 672 -7.99 18.96 3.36
N GLY A 673 -6.97 18.26 3.87
CA GLY A 673 -5.61 18.76 3.99
C GLY A 673 -5.29 19.43 5.32
N ASN A 674 -6.21 19.42 6.31
CA ASN A 674 -5.93 19.97 7.63
C ASN A 674 -5.00 19.03 8.40
N ILE A 675 -3.91 19.55 8.93
CA ILE A 675 -2.94 18.76 9.70
C ILE A 675 -3.58 18.30 11.01
N ILE A 676 -3.57 16.98 11.24
CA ILE A 676 -4.04 16.33 12.46
C ILE A 676 -2.88 16.12 13.43
N SER A 677 -1.73 15.72 12.92
CA SER A 677 -0.53 15.44 13.72
C SER A 677 0.72 15.72 12.89
N ASP A 678 1.75 16.23 13.56
CA ASP A 678 3.10 16.42 13.04
C ASP A 678 4.11 15.66 13.90
N PHE A 679 5.27 15.32 13.33
CA PHE A 679 6.29 14.49 13.96
C PHE A 679 7.66 15.12 13.78
N ALA A 680 8.26 15.54 14.87
CA ALA A 680 9.56 16.18 14.88
C ALA A 680 10.71 15.17 15.06
N PRO A 681 11.90 15.46 14.53
CA PRO A 681 13.15 14.74 14.83
C PRO A 681 13.45 14.65 16.32
N SER A 682 14.06 13.54 16.74
CA SER A 682 14.56 13.32 18.10
C SER A 682 16.00 12.88 18.05
N GLN A 683 16.82 13.50 18.88
CA GLN A 683 18.25 13.22 18.99
C GLN A 683 18.64 12.96 20.45
N THR A 684 19.65 12.13 20.64
CA THR A 684 20.21 11.82 21.96
C THR A 684 21.73 11.76 21.88
N GLU A 685 22.43 12.49 22.73
CA GLU A 685 23.88 12.37 22.84
C GLU A 685 24.28 11.01 23.42
N VAL A 686 25.15 10.29 22.70
CA VAL A 686 25.58 8.91 23.06
C VAL A 686 27.09 8.74 22.96
N ILE A 687 27.80 9.70 22.36
CA ILE A 687 29.26 9.73 22.27
C ILE A 687 29.74 11.11 22.73
N THR A 688 30.73 11.13 23.62
CA THR A 688 31.39 12.38 24.01
C THR A 688 32.13 13.01 22.83
N ARG A 689 32.27 14.33 22.81
CA ARG A 689 32.97 15.07 21.74
C ARG A 689 34.36 14.49 21.44
N LYS A 690 35.15 14.18 22.49
CA LYS A 690 36.48 13.57 22.38
C LYS A 690 36.42 12.17 21.75
N GLY A 691 35.51 11.34 22.21
CA GLY A 691 35.24 9.97 21.66
C GLY A 691 34.86 10.03 20.20
N TYR A 692 33.99 10.99 19.85
CA TYR A 692 33.50 11.17 18.46
C TYR A 692 34.63 11.43 17.47
N TYR A 693 35.51 12.43 17.67
CA TYR A 693 36.56 12.71 16.69
C TYR A 693 37.59 11.58 16.58
N ARG A 694 37.87 10.90 17.70
CA ARG A 694 38.76 9.73 17.70
C ARG A 694 38.18 8.60 16.85
N ILE A 695 36.91 8.22 17.07
CA ILE A 695 36.30 7.12 16.32
C ILE A 695 36.04 7.51 14.86
N LEU A 696 35.60 8.72 14.57
CA LEU A 696 35.38 9.22 13.21
C LEU A 696 36.64 9.12 12.37
N SER A 697 37.79 9.58 12.90
CA SER A 697 39.07 9.51 12.19
C SER A 697 39.47 8.09 11.76
N VAL A 698 39.09 7.09 12.56
CA VAL A 698 39.37 5.68 12.27
C VAL A 698 38.37 5.09 11.31
N LEU A 699 37.09 5.43 11.42
CA LEU A 699 36.04 4.92 10.53
C LEU A 699 36.14 5.45 9.09
N LEU A 700 36.68 6.67 8.90
CA LEU A 700 37.04 7.19 7.58
C LEU A 700 38.13 6.32 6.95
N ASN A 701 39.18 5.96 7.72
CA ASN A 701 40.25 5.08 7.23
C ASN A 701 39.77 3.68 6.82
N VAL A 702 38.66 3.16 7.37
CA VAL A 702 38.10 1.88 6.95
C VAL A 702 37.69 1.92 5.47
N VAL A 703 37.18 3.06 4.98
CA VAL A 703 36.82 3.26 3.58
C VAL A 703 38.00 3.66 2.72
N ASP A 704 38.91 4.52 3.24
CA ASP A 704 40.04 5.03 2.44
C ASP A 704 41.16 3.99 2.23
N GLY A 705 41.50 3.21 3.24
CA GLY A 705 42.59 2.24 3.19
C GLY A 705 42.29 0.85 3.73
N GLY A 706 41.08 0.62 4.21
CA GLY A 706 40.67 -0.61 4.90
C GLY A 706 39.70 -1.51 4.12
N THR A 707 38.88 -2.21 4.89
CA THR A 707 37.94 -3.23 4.35
C THR A 707 36.83 -2.66 3.48
N GLY A 708 36.59 -1.33 3.53
CA GLY A 708 35.61 -0.61 2.69
C GLY A 708 36.19 0.01 1.42
N ASN A 709 37.47 -0.11 1.17
CA ASN A 709 38.21 0.59 0.10
C ASN A 709 37.65 0.33 -1.31
N ARG A 710 36.90 -0.73 -1.52
CA ARG A 710 36.21 -1.01 -2.77
C ARG A 710 35.32 0.14 -3.25
N LEU A 711 34.77 0.97 -2.37
CA LEU A 711 33.98 2.16 -2.73
C LEU A 711 34.79 3.20 -3.52
N ARG A 712 36.09 3.30 -3.27
CA ARG A 712 37.02 4.26 -3.94
C ARG A 712 37.36 3.82 -5.38
N ARG A 713 37.04 2.60 -5.77
CA ARG A 713 37.44 2.00 -7.06
C ARG A 713 36.23 1.84 -7.98
N PRO A 714 36.46 1.77 -9.31
CA PRO A 714 35.40 1.40 -10.23
C PRO A 714 34.70 0.10 -9.83
N PRO A 715 33.41 -0.02 -10.04
CA PRO A 715 32.51 0.92 -10.73
C PRO A 715 31.95 2.04 -9.84
N TYR A 716 32.24 2.07 -8.54
CA TYR A 716 31.62 3.03 -7.62
C TYR A 716 32.31 4.40 -7.68
N SER A 717 33.62 4.43 -7.55
CA SER A 717 34.49 5.66 -7.61
C SER A 717 33.92 6.82 -6.74
N ILE A 718 33.45 6.50 -5.53
CA ILE A 718 32.91 7.49 -4.60
C ILE A 718 34.05 8.35 -4.04
N THR A 719 33.95 9.66 -4.19
CA THR A 719 34.90 10.65 -3.67
C THR A 719 34.47 11.28 -2.35
N ALA A 720 33.16 11.19 -2.03
CA ALA A 720 32.60 11.74 -0.80
C ALA A 720 33.31 11.20 0.44
N GLN A 721 33.53 12.06 1.45
CA GLN A 721 34.10 11.66 2.73
C GLN A 721 33.14 10.67 3.41
N THR A 722 33.55 9.42 3.44
CA THR A 722 32.67 8.29 3.86
C THR A 722 33.36 7.53 4.97
N GLY A 723 32.69 7.43 6.11
CA GLY A 723 33.06 6.48 7.16
C GLY A 723 32.27 5.19 7.02
N GLY A 724 32.78 4.09 7.55
CA GLY A 724 32.02 2.85 7.47
C GLY A 724 32.65 1.65 8.16
N LYS A 725 31.93 0.52 8.12
CA LYS A 725 32.39 -0.75 8.67
C LYS A 725 31.76 -1.94 7.95
N THR A 726 32.60 -2.89 7.54
CA THR A 726 32.16 -4.19 7.03
C THR A 726 31.93 -5.15 8.19
N GLY A 727 30.89 -6.00 8.06
CA GLY A 727 30.61 -7.12 8.95
C GLY A 727 30.56 -8.42 8.17
N THR A 728 31.11 -9.46 8.75
CA THR A 728 30.98 -10.83 8.25
C THR A 728 30.92 -11.72 9.48
N THR A 729 29.92 -12.60 9.51
CA THR A 729 29.80 -13.59 10.60
C THR A 729 30.53 -14.89 10.25
N ASN A 730 30.65 -15.77 11.23
CA ASN A 730 31.20 -17.09 11.00
C ASN A 730 30.45 -17.78 9.86
N ASP A 731 31.17 -18.60 9.10
CA ASP A 731 30.64 -19.39 8.01
C ASP A 731 30.05 -18.57 6.84
N ASN A 732 30.32 -17.26 6.82
CA ASN A 732 29.84 -16.31 5.79
C ASN A 732 28.29 -16.22 5.71
N ALA A 733 27.60 -16.44 6.84
CA ALA A 733 26.14 -16.50 6.90
C ALA A 733 25.50 -15.10 6.75
N ASP A 734 26.19 -14.06 7.22
CA ASP A 734 25.71 -12.68 7.22
C ASP A 734 26.79 -11.73 6.69
N GLY A 735 26.45 -10.96 5.70
CA GLY A 735 27.27 -9.86 5.18
C GLY A 735 26.64 -8.52 5.50
N TRP A 736 27.37 -7.66 6.20
CA TRP A 736 26.96 -6.33 6.57
C TRP A 736 27.87 -5.26 5.97
N PHE A 737 27.28 -4.15 5.63
CA PHE A 737 28.01 -2.93 5.36
C PHE A 737 27.29 -1.73 5.96
N MET A 738 27.94 -1.05 6.87
CA MET A 738 27.50 0.20 7.45
C MET A 738 28.32 1.32 6.80
N ALA A 739 27.65 2.35 6.32
CA ALA A 739 28.30 3.52 5.72
C ALA A 739 27.60 4.80 6.18
N PHE A 740 28.38 5.85 6.32
CA PHE A 740 27.84 7.18 6.60
C PHE A 740 28.73 8.27 5.97
N THR A 741 28.08 9.34 5.58
CA THR A 741 28.66 10.60 5.12
C THR A 741 28.26 11.69 6.11
N PRO A 742 28.69 12.95 5.97
CA PRO A 742 28.17 14.03 6.83
C PRO A 742 26.64 14.16 6.84
N GLU A 743 25.99 13.74 5.75
CA GLU A 743 24.55 13.96 5.53
C GLU A 743 23.71 12.70 5.68
N LEU A 744 24.21 11.55 5.26
CA LEU A 744 23.46 10.30 5.19
C LEU A 744 24.12 9.17 5.98
N VAL A 745 23.30 8.34 6.61
CA VAL A 745 23.71 7.05 7.17
C VAL A 745 22.93 5.93 6.49
N SER A 746 23.63 4.84 6.12
CA SER A 746 23.05 3.70 5.43
C SER A 746 23.50 2.40 6.07
N ALA A 747 22.54 1.49 6.23
CA ALA A 747 22.78 0.14 6.72
C ALA A 747 22.36 -0.88 5.67
N THR A 748 23.22 -1.84 5.37
CA THR A 748 22.96 -2.90 4.40
C THR A 748 23.30 -4.24 5.01
N TRP A 749 22.39 -5.19 4.88
CA TRP A 749 22.59 -6.59 5.20
C TRP A 749 22.21 -7.49 4.02
N VAL A 750 22.97 -8.57 3.83
CA VAL A 750 22.68 -9.65 2.88
C VAL A 750 23.01 -10.99 3.50
N GLY A 751 22.17 -12.00 3.31
CA GLY A 751 22.40 -13.37 3.78
C GLY A 751 21.31 -14.33 3.33
N GLY A 752 21.43 -15.60 3.68
CA GLY A 752 20.38 -16.60 3.49
C GLY A 752 19.23 -16.41 4.49
N GLU A 753 18.04 -16.93 4.18
CA GLU A 753 16.92 -16.96 5.12
C GLU A 753 17.31 -17.65 6.44
N GLU A 754 18.04 -18.74 6.35
CA GLU A 754 18.63 -19.46 7.47
C GLU A 754 20.16 -19.36 7.43
N ARG A 755 20.82 -19.37 8.59
CA ARG A 755 22.28 -19.24 8.66
C ARG A 755 23.05 -20.35 7.92
N TYR A 756 22.43 -21.49 7.68
CA TYR A 756 23.00 -22.60 6.91
C TYR A 756 22.90 -22.46 5.39
N ILE A 757 22.36 -21.35 4.92
CA ILE A 757 22.25 -20.99 3.49
C ILE A 757 23.21 -19.84 3.25
N HIS A 758 24.44 -20.15 2.84
CA HIS A 758 25.52 -19.18 2.70
C HIS A 758 26.54 -19.61 1.64
N PHE A 759 27.39 -18.69 1.21
CA PHE A 759 28.54 -18.99 0.34
C PHE A 759 29.58 -19.82 1.08
N ASN A 760 30.22 -20.73 0.35
CA ASN A 760 31.31 -21.57 0.88
C ASN A 760 32.61 -20.76 1.07
N SER A 761 32.82 -19.73 0.25
CA SER A 761 34.07 -18.94 0.29
C SER A 761 33.86 -17.58 0.94
N MET A 762 34.84 -17.13 1.73
CA MET A 762 34.92 -15.79 2.29
C MET A 762 34.94 -14.71 1.19
N ALA A 763 35.59 -14.97 0.07
CA ALA A 763 35.68 -14.00 -1.04
C ALA A 763 34.33 -13.57 -1.57
N GLN A 764 33.35 -14.49 -1.60
CA GLN A 764 31.99 -14.21 -2.05
C GLN A 764 31.06 -13.87 -0.89
N GLY A 765 31.24 -14.51 0.29
CA GLY A 765 30.33 -14.36 1.43
C GLY A 765 30.70 -13.28 2.45
N GLN A 766 31.74 -12.46 2.21
CA GLN A 766 32.07 -11.35 3.09
C GLN A 766 31.18 -10.12 2.82
N GLY A 767 30.98 -9.27 3.83
CA GLY A 767 30.19 -8.04 3.72
C GLY A 767 30.62 -7.08 2.59
N ALA A 768 31.94 -7.01 2.32
CA ALA A 768 32.48 -6.22 1.20
C ALA A 768 32.06 -6.74 -0.19
N SER A 769 31.64 -8.02 -0.29
CA SER A 769 31.16 -8.63 -1.55
C SER A 769 29.64 -8.73 -1.61
N MET A 770 28.99 -8.98 -0.48
CA MET A 770 27.54 -9.15 -0.43
C MET A 770 26.77 -7.82 -0.23
N ALA A 771 27.17 -6.98 0.73
CA ALA A 771 26.41 -5.82 1.16
C ALA A 771 26.93 -4.49 0.61
N LEU A 772 28.25 -4.25 0.63
CA LEU A 772 28.86 -2.98 0.17
C LEU A 772 28.43 -2.59 -1.26
N PRO A 773 28.31 -3.51 -2.24
CA PRO A 773 27.92 -3.15 -3.60
C PRO A 773 26.52 -2.52 -3.71
N ILE A 774 25.59 -2.88 -2.86
CA ILE A 774 24.26 -2.26 -2.81
C ILE A 774 24.40 -0.78 -2.44
N TYR A 775 25.09 -0.49 -1.35
CA TYR A 775 25.38 0.88 -0.95
C TYR A 775 26.13 1.66 -2.04
N GLY A 776 27.18 1.07 -2.61
CA GLY A 776 27.99 1.73 -3.64
C GLY A 776 27.17 2.12 -4.88
N LYS A 777 26.28 1.24 -5.35
CA LYS A 777 25.38 1.53 -6.47
C LYS A 777 24.32 2.59 -6.11
N TYR A 778 23.77 2.52 -4.91
CA TYR A 778 22.79 3.47 -4.41
C TYR A 778 23.36 4.87 -4.28
N ILE A 779 24.45 5.02 -3.51
CA ILE A 779 25.01 6.33 -3.21
C ILE A 779 25.60 7.01 -4.45
N ARG A 780 26.08 6.23 -5.42
CA ARG A 780 26.52 6.75 -6.72
C ARG A 780 25.38 7.44 -7.45
N ARG A 781 24.20 6.80 -7.53
CA ARG A 781 23.01 7.40 -8.16
C ARG A 781 22.52 8.63 -7.42
N VAL A 782 22.58 8.62 -6.07
CA VAL A 782 22.21 9.78 -5.26
C VAL A 782 23.09 10.98 -5.59
N TYR A 783 24.41 10.79 -5.72
CA TYR A 783 25.32 11.88 -6.06
C TYR A 783 25.33 12.26 -7.55
N ASP A 784 24.92 11.36 -8.43
CA ASP A 784 24.78 11.65 -9.87
C ASP A 784 23.47 12.41 -10.19
N ASP A 785 22.53 12.53 -9.24
CA ASP A 785 21.28 13.25 -9.40
C ASP A 785 21.40 14.69 -8.87
N PRO A 786 21.51 15.70 -9.76
CA PRO A 786 21.65 17.09 -9.36
C PRO A 786 20.37 17.69 -8.73
N THR A 787 19.24 16.97 -8.75
CA THR A 787 18.00 17.41 -8.14
C THR A 787 17.93 17.07 -6.65
N LEU A 788 18.84 16.23 -6.15
CA LEU A 788 18.96 15.89 -4.74
C LEU A 788 19.90 16.85 -4.02
N PRO A 789 19.64 17.15 -2.74
CA PRO A 789 20.43 18.14 -2.00
C PRO A 789 21.72 17.59 -1.37
N TYR A 790 22.27 16.50 -1.91
CA TYR A 790 23.45 15.81 -1.34
C TYR A 790 24.70 16.09 -2.15
N ASP A 791 25.77 16.48 -1.44
CA ASP A 791 27.02 16.90 -2.06
C ASP A 791 28.17 15.92 -1.77
N GLN A 792 28.86 15.47 -2.82
CA GLN A 792 30.06 14.63 -2.69
C GLN A 792 31.23 15.38 -2.01
N ASP A 793 31.21 16.70 -2.03
CA ASP A 793 32.24 17.55 -1.42
C ASP A 793 31.96 17.91 0.03
N ALA A 794 30.83 17.48 0.59
CA ALA A 794 30.55 17.61 2.01
C ALA A 794 31.61 16.91 2.86
N ARG A 795 32.08 17.58 3.91
CA ARG A 795 33.18 17.12 4.79
C ARG A 795 32.72 17.16 6.23
N PHE A 796 33.20 16.19 7.01
CA PHE A 796 33.11 16.27 8.46
C PHE A 796 33.97 17.40 8.98
N HIS A 797 33.44 18.17 9.91
CA HIS A 797 34.17 19.24 10.54
C HIS A 797 35.09 18.68 11.64
N PHE A 798 36.41 18.90 11.50
CA PHE A 798 37.35 18.64 12.56
C PHE A 798 37.86 20.00 13.08
N PRO A 799 37.59 20.33 14.37
CA PRO A 799 38.14 21.58 14.94
C PRO A 799 39.66 21.64 14.84
N ALA A 800 40.19 22.84 14.64
CA ALA A 800 41.64 23.04 14.62
C ALA A 800 42.24 22.60 15.96
N GLY A 801 43.33 21.81 15.91
CA GLY A 801 44.05 21.36 17.11
C GLY A 801 43.45 20.15 17.83
N VAL A 802 42.49 19.44 17.25
CA VAL A 802 42.02 18.18 17.83
C VAL A 802 43.14 17.15 17.91
N ASP A 803 43.58 16.85 19.12
CA ASP A 803 44.57 15.82 19.36
C ASP A 803 43.92 14.44 19.43
N LEU A 804 44.09 13.62 18.39
CA LEU A 804 43.56 12.26 18.30
C LEU A 804 44.36 11.25 19.14
N CYS A 805 45.62 11.55 19.50
CA CYS A 805 46.59 10.62 20.10
C CYS A 805 47.10 11.04 21.47
N GLY A 806 47.02 12.31 21.86
CA GLY A 806 47.47 12.80 23.16
C GLY A 806 46.40 12.78 24.24
N GLY A 807 46.83 12.79 25.49
CA GLY A 807 45.95 13.00 26.63
C GLY A 807 45.85 14.50 26.96
N GLU A 808 44.77 14.93 27.47
CA GLU A 808 44.48 16.22 28.13
C GLU A 808 45.01 17.47 27.42
N GLY A 809 44.24 18.12 26.64
CA GLY A 809 44.53 19.44 26.12
C GLY A 809 43.67 19.84 24.92
N VAL A 810 42.41 20.01 25.09
CA VAL A 810 41.53 20.99 24.42
C VAL A 810 40.32 21.13 25.32
N ALA A 811 40.34 22.00 26.24
CA ALA A 811 39.19 22.48 26.96
C ALA A 811 39.22 24.00 26.96
N ALA A 812 38.06 24.58 26.79
CA ALA A 812 37.77 25.96 27.20
C ALA A 812 38.21 27.10 26.30
N GLU A 813 37.71 27.17 25.05
CA GLU A 813 37.60 28.51 24.40
C GLU A 813 36.36 28.68 23.50
N GLU A 814 35.41 27.70 23.43
CA GLU A 814 34.24 27.84 22.56
C GLU A 814 32.86 27.75 23.26
N GLU A 815 32.79 27.92 24.59
CA GLU A 815 31.47 28.03 25.25
C GLU A 815 30.79 29.41 25.05
N GLN A 816 31.49 30.39 24.49
CA GLN A 816 30.93 31.75 24.31
C GLN A 816 30.22 32.02 22.98
N THR A 817 30.33 31.11 21.98
CA THR A 817 29.74 31.35 20.63
C THR A 817 28.35 30.81 20.44
N VAL A 818 27.83 29.95 21.30
CA VAL A 818 26.48 29.36 21.16
C VAL A 818 25.41 30.31 21.68
N ASP A 819 25.69 31.09 22.72
CA ASP A 819 24.73 32.06 23.26
C ASP A 819 24.58 33.31 22.36
N GLU A 820 25.63 33.72 21.60
CA GLU A 820 25.49 34.80 20.63
C GLU A 820 24.73 34.43 19.38
N ALA A 821 24.76 33.15 18.95
CA ALA A 821 23.99 32.68 17.78
C ALA A 821 22.50 32.53 18.05
N ILE A 822 22.12 32.34 19.33
CA ILE A 822 20.72 32.24 19.74
C ILE A 822 20.08 33.61 19.95
N SER A 823 20.84 34.63 20.35
CA SER A 823 20.32 35.99 20.55
C SER A 823 20.11 36.75 19.24
N GLY A 824 20.80 36.40 18.15
CA GLY A 824 20.65 37.03 16.84
C GLY A 824 19.51 36.47 15.96
N ALA A 825 18.81 35.48 16.43
CA ALA A 825 17.68 34.85 15.66
C ALA A 825 16.31 35.31 16.14
N PHE A 826 16.24 36.23 17.10
CA PHE A 826 14.99 36.73 17.68
C PHE A 826 14.84 38.28 17.65
N ASP A 827 15.64 38.97 16.85
CA ASP A 827 15.41 40.38 16.50
C ASP A 827 14.89 40.56 15.07
#